data_8ef120fe5d06b07eb75c05c8f1c708c9
#
_entry.id   8ef120fe5d06b07eb75c05c8f1c708c9
#
_cell.length_a   1.000
_cell.length_b   1.000
_cell.length_c   1.000
_cell.angle_alpha   90.00
_cell.angle_beta   90.00
_cell.angle_gamma   90.00
#
_symmetry.space_group_name_H-M   'P 1'
#
loop_
_entity.id
_entity.type
_entity.pdbx_description
1 polymer ?
#
loop_
_entity_poly.entity_id
_entity_poly.type
_entity_poly.pdbx_seq_one_letter_code
_entity_poly.pdbx_strand_id
1 'polypeptide(L)'
;MYRLFTLTCCLLSALAAAAGPIKFKSGEAYRLVPLAFPQLAVCPAPANAEEITCAPPQADRSYWTLTQETDGFFTIRHAESRRYLTYDGLRTTTRRYVRLSQSDHGEMSRWHIYAGQRGLIICCKSSQNLLLNVRRGSYIVGTYNELSATATENERFLLVDRKGRIVTHFGDTELRNEPANPGRREPLPAVQATLQEFTLDGRSGFREQGRGQSGATSLFTVDESVWGRDYKAAITAAGAPEGAQLYVDGERQARGKARFPQVTAGRTYRLAWVLDGDTVTRAAATFTTLPILSLSEARLSSTTFADALLSWNEARGRRSVHVKARWRGDYSLSHAKRSIGLKVVDEAGKKQDIALCGLRSDNYWILDAMAIDPARMRNRVAQDLWQDIATPPYYSHSVKHARTASRGCLVEVFLDGSYQGVYNLCERIDREQTQVVKADADGARGCLYKADHWSRSTRWGGSDGRGYSASPTSGSWGHWQIKYPEPSRKHQAEWGPLCRAEQFAAESDDATFCREVGDYFDLPVLVDYWLFIELLHATDNSGKNMYWAVYDCRQSGKLTPIPWDLDGTFGRNWDGSRGPCAATNNYDNYLRGEGKQNYLVERLYRLDAQDWRERVRRRYAELRRGPFSADALLQRFEHYRSQLEKSGAGERERRRWDGQGGRTPDYAGEIKYLEGWLKERLATLDRKYDF
;
A
#
# COMPACT_ATOMS: atom_id res chain seq x y z
N MET A 1 -48.62 9.99 3.93
CA MET A 1 -47.49 9.14 3.43
C MET A 1 -46.59 8.57 4.56
N TYR A 2 -46.36 9.28 5.66
CA TYR A 2 -45.54 8.78 6.79
C TYR A 2 -46.21 7.65 7.64
N ARG A 3 -47.49 7.56 7.71
CA ARG A 3 -48.19 6.49 8.47
C ARG A 3 -48.27 5.12 7.78
N LEU A 4 -48.16 5.07 6.43
CA LEU A 4 -48.05 3.81 5.72
C LEU A 4 -46.66 3.18 5.81
N PHE A 5 -45.63 4.01 5.96
CA PHE A 5 -44.22 3.59 6.08
C PHE A 5 -43.96 2.81 7.40
N THR A 6 -44.59 3.25 8.49
CA THR A 6 -44.44 2.62 9.81
C THR A 6 -45.16 1.27 9.91
N LEU A 7 -46.28 1.10 9.18
CA LEU A 7 -47.01 -0.16 9.19
C LEU A 7 -46.34 -1.29 8.40
N THR A 8 -45.65 -0.97 7.31
CA THR A 8 -44.98 -1.97 6.49
C THR A 8 -43.69 -2.47 7.13
N CYS A 9 -42.94 -1.62 7.84
CA CYS A 9 -41.77 -2.03 8.63
C CYS A 9 -42.15 -2.85 9.86
N CYS A 10 -43.26 -2.50 10.55
CA CYS A 10 -43.76 -3.27 11.68
C CYS A 10 -44.36 -4.63 11.28
N LEU A 11 -44.95 -4.75 10.09
CA LEU A 11 -45.41 -6.04 9.56
C LEU A 11 -44.26 -6.97 9.17
N LEU A 12 -43.17 -6.45 8.64
CA LEU A 12 -41.97 -7.25 8.32
C LEU A 12 -41.25 -7.74 9.58
N SER A 13 -41.16 -6.91 10.62
CA SER A 13 -40.54 -7.33 11.89
C SER A 13 -41.44 -8.25 12.74
N ALA A 14 -42.76 -8.10 12.66
CA ALA A 14 -43.69 -8.97 13.35
C ALA A 14 -43.81 -10.36 12.71
N LEU A 15 -43.66 -10.47 11.41
CA LEU A 15 -43.61 -11.76 10.69
C LEU A 15 -42.28 -12.52 10.89
N ALA A 16 -41.20 -11.80 11.14
CA ALA A 16 -39.89 -12.43 11.42
C ALA A 16 -39.79 -13.04 12.83
N ALA A 17 -40.55 -12.52 13.78
CA ALA A 17 -40.55 -12.98 15.20
C ALA A 17 -41.28 -14.29 15.47
N ALA A 18 -42.13 -14.76 14.53
CA ALA A 18 -42.96 -15.96 14.71
C ALA A 18 -42.47 -17.21 13.95
N ALA A 19 -41.46 -17.09 13.09
CA ALA A 19 -40.87 -18.23 12.34
C ALA A 19 -39.40 -18.38 12.74
N GLY A 20 -39.01 -19.61 13.11
CA GLY A 20 -37.61 -19.92 13.44
C GLY A 20 -36.62 -19.50 12.33
N PRO A 21 -35.30 -19.54 12.59
CA PRO A 21 -34.27 -19.02 11.70
C PRO A 21 -34.35 -19.66 10.32
N ILE A 22 -34.41 -18.83 9.27
CA ILE A 22 -34.44 -19.30 7.86
C ILE A 22 -33.02 -19.28 7.33
N LYS A 23 -32.52 -20.48 7.02
CA LYS A 23 -31.22 -20.66 6.39
C LYS A 23 -31.32 -20.52 4.87
N PHE A 24 -30.31 -19.88 4.26
CA PHE A 24 -30.14 -19.91 2.82
C PHE A 24 -29.98 -21.34 2.29
N LYS A 25 -30.60 -21.63 1.15
CA LYS A 25 -30.47 -22.90 0.43
C LYS A 25 -30.06 -22.65 -1.01
N SER A 26 -28.95 -23.22 -1.43
CA SER A 26 -28.48 -23.19 -2.81
C SER A 26 -29.49 -23.80 -3.75
N GLY A 27 -29.71 -23.17 -4.93
CA GLY A 27 -30.66 -23.61 -5.92
C GLY A 27 -32.13 -23.15 -5.73
N GLU A 28 -32.42 -22.54 -4.57
CA GLU A 28 -33.74 -21.97 -4.30
C GLU A 28 -33.89 -20.55 -4.87
N ALA A 29 -35.12 -20.11 -5.06
CA ALA A 29 -35.42 -18.80 -5.60
C ALA A 29 -35.77 -17.77 -4.50
N TYR A 30 -35.12 -16.63 -4.56
CA TYR A 30 -35.26 -15.53 -3.62
C TYR A 30 -35.49 -14.20 -4.32
N ARG A 31 -36.19 -13.28 -3.70
CA ARG A 31 -36.17 -11.86 -4.08
C ARG A 31 -34.86 -11.23 -3.54
N LEU A 32 -34.19 -10.44 -4.37
CA LEU A 32 -33.12 -9.55 -3.97
C LEU A 32 -33.74 -8.20 -3.65
N VAL A 33 -33.77 -7.85 -2.37
CA VAL A 33 -34.39 -6.61 -1.87
C VAL A 33 -33.29 -5.68 -1.40
N PRO A 34 -33.09 -4.51 -2.03
CA PRO A 34 -32.05 -3.55 -1.59
C PRO A 34 -32.41 -3.00 -0.20
N LEU A 35 -31.44 -2.91 0.69
CA LEU A 35 -31.65 -2.33 2.02
C LEU A 35 -32.06 -0.86 1.96
N ALA A 36 -31.51 -0.10 1.00
CA ALA A 36 -31.86 1.30 0.78
C ALA A 36 -33.32 1.51 0.30
N PHE A 37 -33.95 0.47 -0.28
CA PHE A 37 -35.28 0.53 -0.88
C PHE A 37 -36.07 -0.74 -0.55
N PRO A 38 -36.45 -0.97 0.72
CA PRO A 38 -37.04 -2.23 1.16
C PRO A 38 -38.40 -2.53 0.56
N GLN A 39 -39.06 -1.52 -0.05
CA GLN A 39 -40.33 -1.67 -0.78
C GLN A 39 -40.14 -2.12 -2.24
N LEU A 40 -38.88 -2.21 -2.72
CA LEU A 40 -38.56 -2.61 -4.10
C LEU A 40 -37.84 -3.96 -4.13
N ALA A 41 -37.86 -4.62 -5.29
CA ALA A 41 -37.06 -5.82 -5.56
C ALA A 41 -36.34 -5.69 -6.89
N VAL A 42 -35.20 -6.31 -7.02
CA VAL A 42 -34.44 -6.42 -8.27
C VAL A 42 -35.26 -7.26 -9.27
N CYS A 43 -35.48 -6.74 -10.47
CA CYS A 43 -36.21 -7.41 -11.53
C CYS A 43 -35.75 -6.94 -12.93
N PRO A 44 -36.06 -7.69 -14.00
CA PRO A 44 -35.89 -7.22 -15.38
C PRO A 44 -36.69 -5.93 -15.63
N ALA A 45 -36.12 -5.00 -16.38
CA ALA A 45 -36.79 -3.75 -16.73
C ALA A 45 -37.98 -4.03 -17.70
N PRO A 46 -39.13 -3.35 -17.53
CA PRO A 46 -40.29 -3.58 -18.39
C PRO A 46 -40.06 -3.24 -19.87
N ALA A 47 -39.27 -2.20 -20.14
CA ALA A 47 -39.00 -1.70 -21.48
C ALA A 47 -37.89 -2.46 -22.21
N ASN A 48 -36.99 -3.12 -21.50
CA ASN A 48 -35.88 -3.89 -22.05
C ASN A 48 -35.60 -5.10 -21.16
N ALA A 49 -35.95 -6.29 -21.64
CA ALA A 49 -35.80 -7.53 -20.87
C ALA A 49 -34.33 -7.95 -20.57
N GLU A 50 -33.35 -7.25 -21.12
CA GLU A 50 -31.92 -7.43 -20.78
C GLU A 50 -31.45 -6.50 -19.67
N GLU A 51 -32.11 -5.37 -19.48
CA GLU A 51 -31.77 -4.43 -18.41
C GLU A 51 -32.40 -4.85 -17.08
N ILE A 52 -31.72 -4.44 -15.99
CA ILE A 52 -32.11 -4.77 -14.62
C ILE A 52 -32.42 -3.48 -13.86
N THR A 53 -33.53 -3.49 -13.17
CA THR A 53 -34.02 -2.37 -12.37
C THR A 53 -34.54 -2.85 -11.01
N CYS A 54 -34.96 -1.91 -10.16
CA CYS A 54 -35.74 -2.20 -8.97
C CYS A 54 -37.14 -1.63 -9.12
N ALA A 55 -38.15 -2.46 -8.91
CA ALA A 55 -39.54 -2.11 -8.95
C ALA A 55 -40.32 -2.74 -7.77
N PRO A 56 -41.56 -2.31 -7.47
CA PRO A 56 -42.39 -3.01 -6.52
C PRO A 56 -42.48 -4.49 -6.89
N PRO A 57 -42.41 -5.41 -5.90
CA PRO A 57 -42.37 -6.83 -6.14
C PRO A 57 -43.56 -7.32 -6.98
N GLN A 58 -43.25 -7.90 -8.12
CA GLN A 58 -44.24 -8.57 -9.00
C GLN A 58 -44.05 -10.08 -8.89
N ALA A 59 -45.14 -10.87 -8.87
CA ALA A 59 -45.15 -12.29 -8.55
C ALA A 59 -43.85 -13.03 -8.98
N ASP A 60 -43.77 -13.58 -10.17
CA ASP A 60 -42.59 -14.38 -10.57
C ASP A 60 -41.42 -13.57 -11.15
N ARG A 61 -41.65 -12.34 -11.63
CA ARG A 61 -40.59 -11.47 -12.21
C ARG A 61 -39.57 -10.93 -11.25
N SER A 62 -39.77 -11.07 -9.93
CA SER A 62 -38.86 -10.53 -8.92
C SER A 62 -37.98 -11.60 -8.23
N TYR A 63 -38.03 -12.86 -8.73
CA TYR A 63 -37.30 -13.95 -8.10
C TYR A 63 -36.05 -14.34 -8.90
N TRP A 64 -35.00 -14.66 -8.15
CA TRP A 64 -33.69 -15.06 -8.64
C TRP A 64 -33.26 -16.37 -7.98
N THR A 65 -32.86 -17.33 -8.76
CA THR A 65 -32.28 -18.59 -8.27
C THR A 65 -30.79 -18.38 -8.05
N LEU A 66 -30.33 -18.55 -6.80
CA LEU A 66 -28.94 -18.43 -6.38
C LEU A 66 -28.37 -19.83 -6.19
N THR A 67 -27.46 -20.25 -7.06
CA THR A 67 -26.80 -21.55 -6.98
C THR A 67 -25.35 -21.40 -6.64
N GLN A 68 -24.92 -22.01 -5.53
CA GLN A 68 -23.51 -22.06 -5.15
C GLN A 68 -22.79 -23.11 -5.97
N GLU A 69 -21.72 -22.74 -6.63
CA GLU A 69 -20.86 -23.61 -7.42
C GLU A 69 -19.77 -24.26 -6.53
N THR A 70 -19.10 -25.26 -7.05
CA THR A 70 -18.07 -26.01 -6.32
C THR A 70 -16.84 -25.18 -5.93
N ASP A 71 -16.60 -24.05 -6.60
CA ASP A 71 -15.53 -23.10 -6.31
C ASP A 71 -15.93 -22.01 -5.28
N GLY A 72 -17.13 -22.13 -4.68
CA GLY A 72 -17.66 -21.22 -3.68
C GLY A 72 -18.30 -19.94 -4.22
N PHE A 73 -18.24 -19.69 -5.53
CA PHE A 73 -18.96 -18.59 -6.18
C PHE A 73 -20.42 -18.97 -6.45
N PHE A 74 -21.22 -17.99 -6.85
CA PHE A 74 -22.64 -18.18 -7.13
C PHE A 74 -22.95 -17.85 -8.57
N THR A 75 -23.81 -18.65 -9.21
CA THR A 75 -24.61 -18.21 -10.34
C THR A 75 -25.92 -17.63 -9.83
N ILE A 76 -26.32 -16.50 -10.41
CA ILE A 76 -27.58 -15.82 -10.11
C ILE A 76 -28.42 -15.81 -11.42
N ARG A 77 -29.53 -16.52 -11.41
CA ARG A 77 -30.43 -16.63 -12.59
C ARG A 77 -31.79 -16.07 -12.28
N HIS A 78 -32.35 -15.33 -13.20
CA HIS A 78 -33.74 -14.91 -13.10
C HIS A 78 -34.66 -16.15 -13.15
N ALA A 79 -35.52 -16.30 -12.16
CA ALA A 79 -36.24 -17.57 -11.95
C ALA A 79 -37.19 -17.94 -13.11
N GLU A 80 -37.86 -16.94 -13.72
CA GLU A 80 -38.80 -17.12 -14.82
C GLU A 80 -38.08 -17.37 -16.16
N SER A 81 -37.18 -16.46 -16.56
CA SER A 81 -36.50 -16.54 -17.87
C SER A 81 -35.27 -17.44 -17.88
N ARG A 82 -34.81 -17.92 -16.74
CA ARG A 82 -33.57 -18.70 -16.52
C ARG A 82 -32.29 -18.06 -17.02
N ARG A 83 -32.31 -16.75 -17.39
CA ARG A 83 -31.17 -15.99 -17.86
C ARG A 83 -30.24 -15.66 -16.69
N TYR A 84 -28.95 -15.59 -16.99
CA TYR A 84 -27.93 -15.25 -16.01
C TYR A 84 -27.85 -13.75 -15.75
N LEU A 85 -27.69 -13.38 -14.51
CA LEU A 85 -27.17 -12.05 -14.11
C LEU A 85 -25.71 -12.00 -14.51
N THR A 86 -25.37 -11.15 -15.46
CA THR A 86 -24.03 -11.09 -16.05
C THR A 86 -23.51 -9.66 -16.04
N TYR A 87 -22.22 -9.50 -15.73
CA TYR A 87 -21.52 -8.25 -15.86
C TYR A 87 -21.22 -7.97 -17.34
N ASP A 88 -21.53 -6.77 -17.83
CA ASP A 88 -21.47 -6.41 -19.25
C ASP A 88 -20.35 -5.40 -19.60
N GLY A 89 -19.38 -5.21 -18.70
CA GLY A 89 -18.24 -4.31 -18.96
C GLY A 89 -18.50 -2.83 -18.70
N LEU A 90 -17.56 -2.00 -19.12
CA LEU A 90 -17.56 -0.54 -18.92
C LEU A 90 -18.42 0.14 -20.00
N ARG A 91 -19.48 0.84 -19.60
CA ARG A 91 -20.24 1.73 -20.50
C ARG A 91 -19.97 3.22 -20.28
N THR A 92 -19.37 3.58 -19.12
CA THR A 92 -18.84 4.94 -18.85
C THR A 92 -17.65 4.85 -17.92
N THR A 93 -16.88 5.93 -17.77
CA THR A 93 -15.69 5.99 -16.88
C THR A 93 -15.97 5.69 -15.39
N THR A 94 -17.25 5.78 -14.98
CA THR A 94 -17.66 5.62 -13.58
C THR A 94 -18.77 4.58 -13.41
N ARG A 95 -19.24 3.94 -14.48
CA ARG A 95 -20.40 3.06 -14.43
C ARG A 95 -20.24 1.81 -15.27
N ARG A 96 -20.49 0.67 -14.63
CA ARG A 96 -20.49 -0.65 -15.24
C ARG A 96 -21.87 -1.27 -15.08
N TYR A 97 -22.37 -1.90 -16.15
CA TYR A 97 -23.71 -2.42 -16.18
C TYR A 97 -23.74 -3.93 -15.98
N VAL A 98 -24.82 -4.38 -15.40
CA VAL A 98 -25.22 -5.78 -15.41
C VAL A 98 -26.40 -5.96 -16.33
N ARG A 99 -26.50 -7.13 -16.95
CA ARG A 99 -27.63 -7.49 -17.83
C ARG A 99 -28.06 -8.93 -17.63
N LEU A 100 -29.19 -9.28 -18.18
CA LEU A 100 -29.62 -10.65 -18.33
C LEU A 100 -29.06 -11.26 -19.61
N SER A 101 -28.34 -12.37 -19.52
CA SER A 101 -27.79 -13.13 -20.66
C SER A 101 -28.36 -14.52 -20.72
N GLN A 102 -28.65 -15.01 -21.96
CA GLN A 102 -29.03 -16.39 -22.17
C GLN A 102 -27.88 -17.36 -21.95
N SER A 103 -26.66 -16.93 -22.25
CA SER A 103 -25.43 -17.73 -22.12
C SER A 103 -24.71 -17.46 -20.82
N ASP A 104 -24.02 -18.46 -20.31
CA ASP A 104 -23.05 -18.32 -19.25
C ASP A 104 -21.77 -17.69 -19.81
N HIS A 105 -21.33 -16.58 -19.25
CA HIS A 105 -20.11 -15.84 -19.63
C HIS A 105 -18.95 -16.09 -18.67
N GLY A 106 -18.90 -17.27 -18.05
CA GLY A 106 -17.83 -17.65 -17.16
C GLY A 106 -17.71 -16.69 -15.94
N GLU A 107 -16.54 -16.13 -15.69
CA GLU A 107 -16.30 -15.24 -14.53
C GLU A 107 -17.20 -13.99 -14.50
N MET A 108 -17.69 -13.53 -15.66
CA MET A 108 -18.64 -12.40 -15.73
C MET A 108 -20.03 -12.78 -15.25
N SER A 109 -20.38 -14.07 -15.22
CA SER A 109 -21.65 -14.61 -14.71
C SER A 109 -21.50 -15.25 -13.32
N ARG A 110 -20.35 -15.09 -12.67
CA ARG A 110 -20.08 -15.60 -11.32
C ARG A 110 -20.00 -14.45 -10.33
N TRP A 111 -20.59 -14.68 -9.17
CA TRP A 111 -20.77 -13.68 -8.14
C TRP A 111 -20.25 -14.22 -6.81
N HIS A 112 -19.50 -13.41 -6.09
CA HIS A 112 -19.20 -13.69 -4.70
C HIS A 112 -20.24 -12.99 -3.83
N ILE A 113 -20.78 -13.71 -2.85
CA ILE A 113 -21.78 -13.18 -1.93
C ILE A 113 -21.16 -13.14 -0.53
N TYR A 114 -20.97 -11.94 -0.02
CA TYR A 114 -20.46 -11.70 1.33
C TYR A 114 -21.64 -11.51 2.27
N ALA A 115 -21.68 -12.31 3.34
CA ALA A 115 -22.61 -12.14 4.43
C ALA A 115 -22.03 -11.15 5.45
N GLY A 116 -22.61 -9.95 5.55
CA GLY A 116 -22.29 -8.95 6.56
C GLY A 116 -23.32 -8.93 7.68
N GLN A 117 -23.03 -8.27 8.79
CA GLN A 117 -24.02 -8.10 9.88
C GLN A 117 -25.31 -7.38 9.40
N ARG A 118 -25.23 -6.61 8.31
CA ARG A 118 -26.34 -5.87 7.71
C ARG A 118 -26.49 -6.24 6.24
N GLY A 119 -27.24 -7.33 5.97
CA GLY A 119 -27.51 -7.79 4.61
C GLY A 119 -26.32 -8.37 3.85
N LEU A 120 -26.57 -8.77 2.63
CA LEU A 120 -25.59 -9.38 1.73
C LEU A 120 -25.01 -8.36 0.77
N ILE A 121 -23.71 -8.49 0.49
CA ILE A 121 -23.02 -7.76 -0.54
C ILE A 121 -22.72 -8.75 -1.68
N ILE A 122 -22.99 -8.35 -2.91
CA ILE A 122 -22.85 -9.19 -4.10
C ILE A 122 -21.83 -8.53 -5.02
N CYS A 123 -20.73 -9.21 -5.33
CA CYS A 123 -19.70 -8.69 -6.23
C CYS A 123 -19.35 -9.65 -7.37
N CYS A 124 -18.93 -9.10 -8.50
CA CYS A 124 -18.56 -9.88 -9.67
C CYS A 124 -17.24 -10.61 -9.48
N LYS A 125 -17.13 -11.90 -9.89
CA LYS A 125 -15.88 -12.68 -9.82
C LYS A 125 -14.77 -12.07 -10.66
N SER A 126 -15.09 -11.55 -11.85
CA SER A 126 -14.10 -10.93 -12.73
C SER A 126 -13.48 -9.65 -12.17
N SER A 127 -14.12 -9.04 -11.15
CA SER A 127 -13.57 -7.90 -10.41
C SER A 127 -14.24 -7.78 -9.05
N GLN A 128 -13.49 -8.10 -8.00
CA GLN A 128 -13.98 -8.09 -6.62
C GLN A 128 -14.37 -6.69 -6.10
N ASN A 129 -14.04 -5.64 -6.86
CA ASN A 129 -14.40 -4.27 -6.53
C ASN A 129 -15.71 -3.80 -7.19
N LEU A 130 -16.38 -4.67 -7.92
CA LEU A 130 -17.62 -4.36 -8.63
C LEU A 130 -18.81 -4.88 -7.86
N LEU A 131 -19.28 -4.08 -6.91
CA LEU A 131 -20.45 -4.40 -6.11
C LEU A 131 -21.75 -4.15 -6.89
N LEU A 132 -22.69 -5.08 -6.78
CA LEU A 132 -24.04 -4.85 -7.26
C LEU A 132 -24.64 -3.66 -6.51
N ASN A 133 -25.15 -2.68 -7.24
CA ASN A 133 -25.62 -1.39 -6.69
C ASN A 133 -26.96 -0.98 -7.29
N VAL A 134 -27.80 -0.36 -6.48
CA VAL A 134 -29.07 0.25 -6.93
C VAL A 134 -28.93 1.77 -6.91
N ARG A 135 -29.03 2.40 -8.06
CA ARG A 135 -28.91 3.86 -8.17
C ARG A 135 -30.13 4.57 -7.60
N ARG A 136 -29.90 5.45 -6.64
CA ARG A 136 -30.93 6.33 -6.07
C ARG A 136 -31.53 7.22 -7.19
N GLY A 137 -32.85 7.29 -7.25
CA GLY A 137 -33.62 8.12 -8.18
C GLY A 137 -33.95 7.45 -9.52
N SER A 138 -33.08 6.68 -10.17
CA SER A 138 -33.38 5.92 -11.40
C SER A 138 -33.70 4.45 -11.15
N TYR A 139 -33.37 3.93 -9.97
CA TYR A 139 -33.53 2.53 -9.56
C TYR A 139 -32.91 1.49 -10.52
N ILE A 140 -32.00 1.94 -11.39
CA ILE A 140 -31.25 1.03 -12.27
C ILE A 140 -30.26 0.25 -11.43
N VAL A 141 -30.20 -1.06 -11.66
CA VAL A 141 -29.21 -1.96 -11.05
C VAL A 141 -27.99 -2.03 -11.96
N GLY A 142 -26.85 -1.78 -11.38
CA GLY A 142 -25.57 -1.83 -12.06
C GLY A 142 -24.48 -2.32 -11.14
N THR A 143 -23.22 -2.21 -11.55
CA THR A 143 -22.09 -2.40 -10.66
C THR A 143 -21.43 -1.06 -10.40
N TYR A 144 -21.01 -0.86 -9.16
CA TYR A 144 -20.27 0.31 -8.72
C TYR A 144 -18.91 -0.12 -8.17
N ASN A 145 -17.88 0.68 -8.47
CA ASN A 145 -16.54 0.39 -7.99
C ASN A 145 -16.39 0.88 -6.55
N GLU A 146 -16.78 0.04 -5.61
CA GLU A 146 -16.72 0.33 -4.19
C GLU A 146 -16.28 -0.91 -3.41
N LEU A 147 -15.74 -0.69 -2.21
CA LEU A 147 -15.30 -1.80 -1.36
C LEU A 147 -16.45 -2.37 -0.54
N SER A 148 -16.36 -3.66 -0.28
CA SER A 148 -17.30 -4.33 0.63
C SER A 148 -17.33 -3.69 2.03
N ALA A 149 -16.20 -3.14 2.49
CA ALA A 149 -16.11 -2.48 3.80
C ALA A 149 -16.80 -1.11 3.86
N THR A 150 -16.89 -0.40 2.72
CA THR A 150 -17.56 0.92 2.59
C THR A 150 -18.93 0.83 1.95
N ALA A 151 -19.40 -0.39 1.62
CA ALA A 151 -20.70 -0.62 1.01
C ALA A 151 -21.82 0.05 1.82
N THR A 152 -22.56 0.91 1.14
CA THR A 152 -23.73 1.59 1.69
C THR A 152 -24.97 0.71 1.63
N GLU A 153 -26.12 1.22 2.05
CA GLU A 153 -27.38 0.48 1.92
C GLU A 153 -27.81 0.26 0.45
N ASN A 154 -27.22 1.00 -0.50
CA ASN A 154 -27.45 0.84 -1.95
C ASN A 154 -26.80 -0.44 -2.51
N GLU A 155 -25.73 -0.95 -1.87
CA GLU A 155 -24.97 -2.15 -2.24
C GLU A 155 -25.33 -3.37 -1.38
N ARG A 156 -26.29 -3.24 -0.46
CA ARG A 156 -26.70 -4.31 0.46
C ARG A 156 -28.07 -4.84 0.13
N PHE A 157 -28.21 -6.16 0.17
CA PHE A 157 -29.43 -6.86 -0.21
C PHE A 157 -29.90 -7.81 0.86
N LEU A 158 -31.22 -7.97 0.97
CA LEU A 158 -31.89 -9.04 1.71
C LEU A 158 -32.34 -10.12 0.73
N LEU A 159 -32.35 -11.36 1.18
CA LEU A 159 -33.01 -12.46 0.48
C LEU A 159 -34.36 -12.73 1.11
N VAL A 160 -35.40 -12.70 0.29
CA VAL A 160 -36.77 -12.99 0.73
C VAL A 160 -37.29 -14.20 -0.06
N ASP A 161 -37.69 -15.24 0.64
CA ASP A 161 -38.20 -16.47 0.01
C ASP A 161 -39.61 -16.29 -0.60
N ARG A 162 -40.12 -17.33 -1.27
CA ARG A 162 -41.46 -17.29 -1.90
C ARG A 162 -42.64 -17.17 -0.90
N LYS A 163 -42.37 -17.45 0.40
CA LYS A 163 -43.38 -17.27 1.47
C LYS A 163 -43.27 -15.88 2.14
N GLY A 164 -42.42 -14.99 1.62
CA GLY A 164 -42.21 -13.64 2.12
C GLY A 164 -41.32 -13.58 3.38
N ARG A 165 -40.62 -14.66 3.71
CA ARG A 165 -39.78 -14.74 4.89
C ARG A 165 -38.35 -14.31 4.52
N ILE A 166 -37.71 -13.54 5.39
CA ILE A 166 -36.33 -13.06 5.21
C ILE A 166 -35.35 -14.15 5.65
N VAL A 167 -34.33 -14.42 4.80
CA VAL A 167 -33.22 -15.30 5.17
C VAL A 167 -32.42 -14.65 6.30
N THR A 168 -32.31 -15.34 7.44
CA THR A 168 -31.62 -14.87 8.63
C THR A 168 -30.23 -15.47 8.78
N HIS A 169 -29.92 -16.55 8.06
CA HIS A 169 -28.61 -17.20 8.10
C HIS A 169 -28.12 -17.48 6.69
N PHE A 170 -26.87 -17.08 6.41
CA PHE A 170 -26.17 -17.37 5.16
C PHE A 170 -24.86 -18.11 5.50
N GLY A 171 -24.84 -19.43 5.24
CA GLY A 171 -23.84 -20.32 5.83
C GLY A 171 -23.97 -20.30 7.37
N ASP A 172 -22.85 -20.12 8.04
CA ASP A 172 -22.81 -20.02 9.52
C ASP A 172 -22.95 -18.58 10.04
N THR A 173 -23.20 -17.62 9.17
CA THR A 173 -23.32 -16.21 9.52
C THR A 173 -24.79 -15.83 9.76
N GLU A 174 -25.12 -15.36 10.96
CA GLU A 174 -26.41 -14.76 11.26
C GLU A 174 -26.51 -13.35 10.65
N LEU A 175 -27.54 -13.13 9.84
CA LEU A 175 -27.83 -11.85 9.20
C LEU A 175 -28.76 -11.02 10.10
N ARG A 176 -28.31 -9.86 10.54
CA ARG A 176 -29.17 -8.87 11.20
C ARG A 176 -29.89 -8.05 10.15
N ASN A 177 -31.16 -8.33 9.98
CA ASN A 177 -32.01 -7.77 8.91
C ASN A 177 -32.76 -6.49 9.33
N GLU A 178 -32.32 -5.80 10.39
CA GLU A 178 -32.99 -4.57 10.84
C GLU A 178 -32.52 -3.37 10.01
N PRO A 179 -33.44 -2.67 9.31
CA PRO A 179 -33.16 -1.32 8.83
C PRO A 179 -32.88 -0.44 10.05
N ALA A 180 -31.87 0.42 9.98
CA ALA A 180 -31.66 1.41 11.01
C ALA A 180 -32.91 2.26 11.16
N ASN A 181 -33.68 2.01 12.21
CA ASN A 181 -34.83 2.85 12.57
C ASN A 181 -34.29 4.15 13.17
N PRO A 182 -34.42 5.31 12.52
CA PRO A 182 -33.92 6.56 13.06
C PRO A 182 -34.74 7.07 14.25
N GLY A 183 -35.71 6.30 14.75
CA GLY A 183 -36.75 6.82 15.64
C GLY A 183 -37.02 6.09 16.96
N ARG A 184 -36.30 5.06 17.35
CA ARG A 184 -36.37 4.50 18.72
C ARG A 184 -35.03 3.88 19.10
N ARG A 185 -34.15 4.72 19.62
CA ARG A 185 -33.19 4.25 20.61
C ARG A 185 -34.00 4.05 21.91
N GLU A 186 -34.16 2.81 22.39
CA GLU A 186 -34.25 2.65 23.83
C GLU A 186 -33.03 3.36 24.41
N PRO A 187 -33.20 4.21 25.40
CA PRO A 187 -32.05 4.83 26.02
C PRO A 187 -31.25 3.68 26.66
N LEU A 188 -30.14 3.30 26.02
CA LEU A 188 -29.04 2.73 26.79
C LEU A 188 -28.82 3.71 27.95
N PRO A 189 -28.67 3.23 29.21
CA PRO A 189 -28.39 4.12 30.33
C PRO A 189 -27.29 5.06 29.86
N ALA A 190 -27.52 6.35 29.96
CA ALA A 190 -26.69 7.37 29.37
C ALA A 190 -25.26 7.11 29.81
N VAL A 191 -24.38 6.76 28.84
CA VAL A 191 -22.93 6.72 29.06
C VAL A 191 -22.60 8.18 29.37
N GLN A 192 -22.56 8.54 30.67
CA GLN A 192 -22.46 9.92 31.13
C GLN A 192 -21.08 10.53 30.87
N ALA A 193 -20.07 9.72 30.46
CA ALA A 193 -18.77 10.20 30.08
C ALA A 193 -18.28 9.45 28.85
N THR A 194 -17.93 10.19 27.81
CA THR A 194 -17.15 9.65 26.66
C THR A 194 -15.68 9.69 27.05
N LEU A 195 -15.03 8.53 27.11
CA LEU A 195 -13.60 8.48 27.33
C LEU A 195 -12.90 9.18 26.16
N GLN A 196 -12.30 10.33 26.42
CA GLN A 196 -11.63 11.10 25.37
C GLN A 196 -10.27 10.52 25.04
N GLU A 197 -9.52 10.08 26.04
CA GLU A 197 -8.20 9.47 25.86
C GLU A 197 -7.82 8.62 27.08
N PHE A 198 -7.07 7.53 26.85
CA PHE A 198 -6.38 6.80 27.91
C PHE A 198 -4.96 6.47 27.49
N THR A 199 -4.07 6.35 28.46
CA THR A 199 -2.66 6.00 28.24
C THR A 199 -2.33 4.67 28.92
N LEU A 200 -1.39 3.96 28.31
CA LEU A 200 -0.75 2.78 28.89
C LEU A 200 0.75 3.08 29.01
N ASP A 201 1.27 3.00 30.26
CA ASP A 201 2.64 3.39 30.58
C ASP A 201 3.01 4.78 30.05
N GLY A 202 2.08 5.73 30.15
CA GLY A 202 2.23 7.10 29.67
C GLY A 202 2.13 7.28 28.15
N ARG A 203 1.88 6.22 27.38
CA ARG A 203 1.73 6.28 25.91
C ARG A 203 0.26 6.34 25.55
N SER A 204 -0.13 7.30 24.72
CA SER A 204 -1.48 7.39 24.17
C SER A 204 -1.67 6.42 23.01
N GLY A 205 -2.83 5.75 22.95
CA GLY A 205 -3.22 4.95 21.80
C GLY A 205 -3.61 5.82 20.60
N PHE A 206 -3.39 5.33 19.41
CA PHE A 206 -3.92 5.92 18.18
C PHE A 206 -5.26 5.31 17.87
N ARG A 207 -6.27 6.16 17.64
CA ARG A 207 -7.66 5.75 17.51
C ARG A 207 -8.18 6.03 16.12
N GLU A 208 -8.92 5.07 15.55
CA GLU A 208 -9.69 5.32 14.36
C GLU A 208 -10.93 6.17 14.70
N GLN A 209 -11.04 7.35 14.07
CA GLN A 209 -12.20 8.22 14.24
C GLN A 209 -13.33 7.74 13.33
N GLY A 210 -14.15 6.81 13.82
CA GLY A 210 -15.36 6.37 13.12
C GLY A 210 -16.56 7.27 13.44
N ARG A 211 -17.32 7.67 12.43
CA ARG A 211 -18.61 8.35 12.62
C ARG A 211 -19.55 7.41 13.37
N GLY A 212 -19.80 7.68 14.65
CA GLY A 212 -20.94 7.14 15.37
C GLY A 212 -20.73 5.84 16.16
N GLN A 213 -19.50 5.39 16.43
CA GLN A 213 -19.26 4.26 17.33
C GLN A 213 -18.79 4.74 18.71
N SER A 214 -19.65 4.54 19.72
CA SER A 214 -19.22 4.52 21.12
C SER A 214 -18.31 3.31 21.31
N GLY A 215 -16.97 3.51 21.35
CA GLY A 215 -16.00 2.45 21.60
C GLY A 215 -14.99 2.22 20.50
N ALA A 216 -14.42 3.28 19.92
CA ALA A 216 -13.30 3.14 18.98
C ALA A 216 -12.10 2.43 19.62
N THR A 217 -11.56 1.44 18.94
CA THR A 217 -10.37 0.71 19.39
C THR A 217 -9.12 1.57 19.27
N SER A 218 -8.35 1.66 20.35
CA SER A 218 -7.05 2.33 20.36
C SER A 218 -5.92 1.34 20.08
N LEU A 219 -5.04 1.68 19.13
CA LEU A 219 -3.86 0.89 18.77
C LEU A 219 -2.64 1.41 19.54
N PHE A 220 -1.95 0.51 20.22
CA PHE A 220 -0.76 0.82 21.03
C PHE A 220 0.45 0.05 20.50
N THR A 221 1.59 0.73 20.41
CA THR A 221 2.87 0.05 20.18
C THR A 221 3.39 -0.52 21.50
N VAL A 222 3.77 -1.81 21.46
CA VAL A 222 4.42 -2.52 22.57
C VAL A 222 5.74 -3.13 22.11
N ASP A 223 6.61 -3.43 23.08
CA ASP A 223 7.84 -4.16 22.82
C ASP A 223 7.54 -5.60 22.41
N GLU A 224 8.35 -6.18 21.52
CA GLU A 224 8.17 -7.55 21.03
C GLU A 224 8.24 -8.60 22.15
N SER A 225 8.97 -8.32 23.22
CA SER A 225 9.08 -9.19 24.41
C SER A 225 7.74 -9.42 25.15
N VAL A 226 6.76 -8.53 24.93
CA VAL A 226 5.41 -8.65 25.50
C VAL A 226 4.56 -9.69 24.75
N TRP A 227 4.94 -10.02 23.52
CA TRP A 227 4.14 -10.85 22.64
C TRP A 227 3.99 -12.29 23.16
N GLY A 228 2.76 -12.81 23.19
CA GLY A 228 2.42 -14.11 23.77
C GLY A 228 2.43 -14.14 25.31
N ARG A 229 2.63 -12.99 25.96
CA ARG A 229 2.67 -12.87 27.42
C ARG A 229 1.62 -11.90 27.93
N ASP A 230 1.42 -11.91 29.24
CA ASP A 230 0.61 -10.93 29.93
C ASP A 230 1.33 -9.57 29.93
N TYR A 231 0.65 -8.56 29.45
CA TYR A 231 1.12 -7.17 29.56
C TYR A 231 0.42 -6.48 30.72
N LYS A 232 1.22 -5.98 31.66
CA LYS A 232 0.75 -5.22 32.82
C LYS A 232 1.20 -3.78 32.66
N ALA A 233 0.25 -2.85 32.50
CA ALA A 233 0.53 -1.45 32.24
C ALA A 233 -0.04 -0.57 33.36
N ALA A 234 0.62 0.55 33.65
CA ALA A 234 -0.02 1.67 34.33
C ALA A 234 -1.02 2.30 33.37
N ILE A 235 -2.26 2.52 33.83
CA ILE A 235 -3.31 3.13 33.02
C ILE A 235 -3.76 4.45 33.62
N THR A 236 -3.88 5.48 32.76
CA THR A 236 -4.52 6.75 33.07
C THR A 236 -5.61 7.02 32.03
N ALA A 237 -6.80 7.36 32.47
CA ALA A 237 -7.96 7.60 31.61
C ALA A 237 -8.53 8.99 31.89
N ALA A 238 -8.31 9.94 31.00
CA ALA A 238 -8.89 11.27 31.08
C ALA A 238 -10.41 11.19 30.83
N GLY A 239 -11.22 11.72 31.80
CA GLY A 239 -12.67 11.69 31.71
C GLY A 239 -13.34 10.41 32.25
N ALA A 240 -12.58 9.47 32.82
CA ALA A 240 -13.16 8.41 33.63
C ALA A 240 -13.68 9.03 34.95
N PRO A 241 -14.93 8.74 35.38
CA PRO A 241 -15.46 9.28 36.62
C PRO A 241 -14.59 8.88 37.81
N GLU A 242 -14.45 9.80 38.76
CA GLU A 242 -13.74 9.51 40.01
C GLU A 242 -14.42 8.35 40.75
N GLY A 243 -13.61 7.41 41.24
CA GLY A 243 -14.12 6.22 41.93
C GLY A 243 -14.53 5.05 41.00
N ALA A 244 -14.58 5.26 39.68
CA ALA A 244 -14.95 4.17 38.77
C ALA A 244 -13.90 3.05 38.76
N GLN A 245 -14.36 1.81 38.83
CA GLN A 245 -13.56 0.58 38.83
C GLN A 245 -13.30 0.12 37.38
N LEU A 246 -12.04 -0.07 37.01
CA LEU A 246 -11.70 -0.61 35.70
C LEU A 246 -11.85 -2.15 35.63
N TYR A 247 -12.41 -2.60 34.53
CA TYR A 247 -12.43 -4.01 34.10
C TYR A 247 -11.79 -4.15 32.72
N VAL A 248 -11.00 -5.20 32.51
CA VAL A 248 -10.45 -5.60 31.21
C VAL A 248 -10.96 -6.99 30.88
N ASP A 249 -11.67 -7.15 29.75
CA ASP A 249 -12.37 -8.38 29.34
C ASP A 249 -13.24 -8.98 30.47
N GLY A 250 -13.81 -8.13 31.30
CA GLY A 250 -14.65 -8.54 32.44
C GLY A 250 -13.90 -8.82 33.75
N GLU A 251 -12.57 -8.83 33.74
CA GLU A 251 -11.74 -9.01 34.94
C GLU A 251 -11.51 -7.66 35.64
N ARG A 252 -11.79 -7.59 36.93
CA ARG A 252 -11.53 -6.41 37.76
C ARG A 252 -10.04 -6.13 37.87
N GLN A 253 -9.65 -4.87 37.68
CA GLN A 253 -8.27 -4.44 37.71
C GLN A 253 -7.92 -3.70 39.03
N ALA A 254 -6.65 -3.72 39.42
CA ALA A 254 -6.19 -2.88 40.54
C ALA A 254 -6.20 -1.40 40.09
N ARG A 255 -6.39 -0.48 41.05
CA ARG A 255 -6.44 0.98 40.78
C ARG A 255 -5.18 1.44 40.04
N GLY A 256 -5.37 2.14 38.93
CA GLY A 256 -4.30 2.66 38.08
C GLY A 256 -3.49 1.60 37.31
N LYS A 257 -3.94 0.35 37.27
CA LYS A 257 -3.30 -0.76 36.54
C LYS A 257 -4.27 -1.42 35.58
N ALA A 258 -3.76 -1.93 34.48
CA ALA A 258 -4.47 -2.77 33.54
C ALA A 258 -3.63 -3.99 33.18
N ARG A 259 -4.22 -5.18 33.17
CA ARG A 259 -3.59 -6.42 32.73
C ARG A 259 -4.27 -6.88 31.44
N PHE A 260 -3.48 -7.08 30.41
CA PHE A 260 -3.89 -7.62 29.12
C PHE A 260 -3.31 -9.04 28.99
N PRO A 261 -4.12 -10.09 29.15
CA PRO A 261 -3.61 -11.46 29.17
C PRO A 261 -3.22 -11.90 27.75
N GLN A 262 -2.07 -12.51 27.61
CA GLN A 262 -1.55 -13.11 26.36
C GLN A 262 -1.72 -12.18 25.16
N VAL A 263 -0.95 -11.09 25.11
CA VAL A 263 -1.00 -10.13 24.01
C VAL A 263 -0.60 -10.81 22.70
N THR A 264 -1.52 -10.82 21.74
CA THR A 264 -1.31 -11.46 20.43
C THR A 264 -1.84 -10.60 19.30
N ALA A 265 -1.38 -10.90 18.09
CA ALA A 265 -1.83 -10.23 16.89
C ALA A 265 -3.36 -10.27 16.73
N GLY A 266 -3.96 -9.12 16.43
CA GLY A 266 -5.40 -9.01 16.15
C GLY A 266 -6.32 -9.11 17.36
N ARG A 267 -5.83 -9.46 18.55
CA ARG A 267 -6.65 -9.49 19.75
C ARG A 267 -7.02 -8.07 20.17
N THR A 268 -8.32 -7.88 20.45
CA THR A 268 -8.85 -6.63 21.00
C THR A 268 -9.34 -6.87 22.42
N TYR A 269 -8.87 -6.06 23.34
CA TYR A 269 -9.24 -6.08 24.75
C TYR A 269 -10.30 -5.02 25.03
N ARG A 270 -11.39 -5.42 25.72
CA ARG A 270 -12.48 -4.53 26.10
C ARG A 270 -12.23 -3.95 27.47
N LEU A 271 -12.24 -2.64 27.55
CA LEU A 271 -12.12 -1.91 28.82
C LEU A 271 -13.47 -1.33 29.19
N ALA A 272 -13.86 -1.48 30.47
CA ALA A 272 -15.08 -0.90 31.02
C ALA A 272 -14.77 -0.23 32.37
N TRP A 273 -15.19 1.00 32.53
CA TRP A 273 -15.20 1.66 33.85
C TRP A 273 -16.61 1.57 34.42
N VAL A 274 -16.70 1.03 35.64
CA VAL A 274 -17.94 0.74 36.32
C VAL A 274 -17.99 1.56 37.60
N LEU A 275 -19.09 2.31 37.81
CA LEU A 275 -19.37 3.08 39.01
C LEU A 275 -20.75 2.65 39.51
N ASP A 276 -20.85 2.31 40.81
CA ASP A 276 -22.07 1.88 41.47
C ASP A 276 -22.82 0.72 40.79
N GLY A 277 -22.08 -0.17 40.13
CA GLY A 277 -22.61 -1.31 39.39
C GLY A 277 -22.92 -1.05 37.91
N ASP A 278 -22.96 0.21 37.49
CA ASP A 278 -23.24 0.59 36.09
C ASP A 278 -21.97 0.89 35.30
N THR A 279 -21.92 0.44 34.05
CA THR A 279 -20.83 0.79 33.13
C THR A 279 -20.99 2.23 32.69
N VAL A 280 -20.09 3.11 33.14
CA VAL A 280 -20.15 4.56 32.87
C VAL A 280 -19.35 4.97 31.65
N THR A 281 -18.33 4.19 31.26
CA THR A 281 -17.62 4.38 30.01
C THR A 281 -16.95 3.10 29.53
N ARG A 282 -16.67 3.03 28.24
CA ARG A 282 -16.03 1.88 27.58
C ARG A 282 -14.92 2.34 26.64
N ALA A 283 -13.91 1.48 26.48
CA ALA A 283 -12.86 1.63 25.47
C ALA A 283 -12.43 0.23 24.99
N ALA A 284 -11.60 0.21 23.96
CA ALA A 284 -10.94 -1.00 23.51
C ALA A 284 -9.49 -0.71 23.17
N ALA A 285 -8.61 -1.68 23.45
CA ALA A 285 -7.19 -1.63 23.12
C ALA A 285 -6.81 -2.80 22.23
N THR A 286 -5.98 -2.55 21.25
CA THR A 286 -5.26 -3.56 20.48
C THR A 286 -3.79 -3.16 20.38
N PHE A 287 -2.93 -4.12 20.06
CA PHE A 287 -1.49 -3.92 20.13
C PHE A 287 -0.80 -4.22 18.81
N THR A 288 0.34 -3.55 18.60
CA THR A 288 1.27 -3.78 17.48
C THR A 288 2.70 -3.67 17.99
N THR A 289 3.63 -4.33 17.31
CA THR A 289 5.08 -4.15 17.54
C THR A 289 5.69 -3.11 16.58
N LEU A 290 4.92 -2.66 15.56
CA LEU A 290 5.38 -1.63 14.64
C LEU A 290 5.23 -0.23 15.25
N PRO A 291 6.14 0.71 14.92
CA PRO A 291 5.92 2.12 15.22
C PRO A 291 4.66 2.65 14.54
N ILE A 292 3.99 3.59 15.20
CA ILE A 292 2.79 4.24 14.68
C ILE A 292 3.10 5.71 14.46
N LEU A 293 2.79 6.20 13.25
CA LEU A 293 2.85 7.61 12.88
C LEU A 293 1.44 8.13 12.57
N SER A 294 1.10 9.30 13.08
CA SER A 294 -0.17 9.95 12.80
C SER A 294 0.05 11.34 12.24
N LEU A 295 -0.57 11.61 11.10
CA LEU A 295 -0.67 12.93 10.50
C LEU A 295 -2.07 13.48 10.78
N SER A 296 -2.16 14.66 11.35
CA SER A 296 -3.41 15.39 11.58
C SER A 296 -3.38 16.77 10.93
N GLU A 297 -4.55 17.34 10.70
CA GLU A 297 -4.75 18.63 10.01
C GLU A 297 -4.21 18.63 8.58
N ALA A 298 -4.12 17.45 7.96
CA ALA A 298 -3.40 17.22 6.72
C ALA A 298 -4.30 17.37 5.49
N ARG A 299 -4.36 18.55 4.90
CA ARG A 299 -5.04 18.77 3.61
C ARG A 299 -4.10 18.43 2.45
N LEU A 300 -3.83 17.15 2.25
CA LEU A 300 -2.83 16.68 1.30
C LEU A 300 -3.23 16.94 -0.16
N SER A 301 -2.29 17.50 -0.92
CA SER A 301 -2.34 17.74 -2.37
C SER A 301 -1.19 17.00 -3.06
N SER A 302 -1.32 16.70 -4.34
CA SER A 302 -0.21 16.13 -5.16
C SER A 302 0.76 17.19 -5.67
N THR A 303 0.35 18.45 -5.69
CA THR A 303 1.13 19.56 -6.29
C THR A 303 1.85 20.41 -5.25
N THR A 304 1.23 20.66 -4.10
CA THR A 304 1.74 21.56 -3.07
C THR A 304 1.89 20.88 -1.73
N PHE A 305 2.88 21.34 -0.96
CA PHE A 305 3.00 20.95 0.45
C PHE A 305 1.99 21.74 1.29
N ALA A 306 1.24 21.07 2.12
CA ALA A 306 0.33 21.61 3.12
C ALA A 306 0.88 21.44 4.53
N ASP A 307 0.54 22.32 5.43
CA ASP A 307 0.89 22.19 6.84
C ASP A 307 0.12 21.02 7.47
N ALA A 308 0.77 20.30 8.37
CA ALA A 308 0.21 19.18 9.13
C ALA A 308 1.00 18.99 10.42
N LEU A 309 0.44 18.20 11.34
CA LEU A 309 1.10 17.79 12.57
C LEU A 309 1.42 16.30 12.51
N LEU A 310 2.70 15.95 12.61
CA LEU A 310 3.17 14.56 12.72
C LEU A 310 3.31 14.19 14.19
N SER A 311 2.67 13.11 14.61
CA SER A 311 2.72 12.59 15.98
C SER A 311 3.14 11.13 16.02
N TRP A 312 3.91 10.74 17.04
CA TRP A 312 4.30 9.36 17.34
C TRP A 312 4.54 9.17 18.83
N ASN A 313 4.62 7.91 19.27
CA ASN A 313 4.95 7.61 20.66
C ASN A 313 6.46 7.29 20.82
N GLU A 314 7.07 7.86 21.82
CA GLU A 314 8.39 7.50 22.35
C GLU A 314 8.25 6.89 23.76
N ALA A 315 9.36 6.50 24.36
CA ALA A 315 9.39 5.92 25.71
C ALA A 315 8.75 6.84 26.77
N ARG A 316 8.86 8.16 26.59
CA ARG A 316 8.36 9.17 27.53
C ARG A 316 6.98 9.77 27.18
N GLY A 317 6.26 9.18 26.21
CA GLY A 317 4.96 9.64 25.78
C GLY A 317 4.89 10.05 24.31
N ARG A 318 3.79 10.75 23.96
CA ARG A 318 3.57 11.22 22.58
C ARG A 318 4.41 12.46 22.28
N ARG A 319 5.09 12.42 21.13
CA ARG A 319 5.75 13.60 20.54
C ARG A 319 4.97 14.06 19.31
N SER A 320 5.05 15.35 19.05
CA SER A 320 4.48 15.96 17.85
C SER A 320 5.42 17.03 17.31
N VAL A 321 5.46 17.15 15.99
CA VAL A 321 6.23 18.18 15.28
C VAL A 321 5.44 18.71 14.08
N HIS A 322 5.66 19.97 13.75
CA HIS A 322 5.09 20.55 12.53
C HIS A 322 5.78 19.96 11.30
N VAL A 323 4.99 19.63 10.30
CA VAL A 323 5.48 19.14 9.01
C VAL A 323 4.74 19.83 7.87
N LYS A 324 5.40 19.91 6.74
CA LYS A 324 4.74 20.18 5.46
C LYS A 324 4.62 18.85 4.73
N ALA A 325 3.40 18.45 4.40
CA ALA A 325 3.10 17.14 3.83
C ALA A 325 2.42 17.26 2.46
N ARG A 326 2.66 16.29 1.58
CA ARG A 326 1.95 16.17 0.30
C ARG A 326 1.90 14.72 -0.19
N TRP A 327 0.92 14.43 -1.04
CA TRP A 327 0.98 13.21 -1.83
C TRP A 327 2.19 13.24 -2.77
N ARG A 328 2.83 12.10 -2.96
CA ARG A 328 3.97 11.99 -3.86
C ARG A 328 3.85 10.74 -4.73
N GLY A 329 4.61 10.75 -5.83
CA GLY A 329 4.65 9.72 -6.84
C GLY A 329 4.29 10.29 -8.20
N ASP A 330 4.23 9.43 -9.18
CA ASP A 330 3.74 9.67 -10.53
C ASP A 330 2.57 8.70 -10.78
N TYR A 331 2.84 7.52 -11.32
CA TYR A 331 1.83 6.49 -11.49
C TYR A 331 1.17 6.07 -10.16
N SER A 332 1.93 6.00 -9.07
CA SER A 332 1.41 5.65 -7.74
C SER A 332 0.34 6.62 -7.21
N LEU A 333 0.21 7.83 -7.75
CA LEU A 333 -0.89 8.76 -7.42
C LEU A 333 -2.26 8.28 -7.92
N SER A 334 -2.30 7.39 -8.90
CA SER A 334 -3.54 6.78 -9.41
C SER A 334 -4.16 5.76 -8.44
N HIS A 335 -3.40 5.26 -7.47
CA HIS A 335 -3.88 4.33 -6.46
C HIS A 335 -4.56 5.03 -5.29
N ALA A 336 -5.49 4.35 -4.64
CA ALA A 336 -6.15 4.86 -3.44
C ALA A 336 -5.16 4.99 -2.27
N LYS A 337 -4.25 4.03 -2.11
CA LYS A 337 -3.15 4.08 -1.15
C LYS A 337 -1.97 4.83 -1.76
N ARG A 338 -1.68 6.02 -1.26
CA ARG A 338 -0.69 6.94 -1.83
C ARG A 338 0.49 7.15 -0.89
N SER A 339 1.67 7.32 -1.47
CA SER A 339 2.87 7.71 -0.73
C SER A 339 2.80 9.18 -0.32
N ILE A 340 3.45 9.52 0.82
CA ILE A 340 3.46 10.87 1.40
C ILE A 340 4.90 11.35 1.53
N GLY A 341 5.18 12.56 1.09
CA GLY A 341 6.43 13.27 1.38
C GLY A 341 6.22 14.21 2.56
N LEU A 342 7.14 14.17 3.53
CA LEU A 342 7.10 14.94 4.77
C LEU A 342 8.34 15.84 4.84
N LYS A 343 8.16 17.14 5.09
CA LYS A 343 9.24 18.06 5.45
C LYS A 343 9.01 18.56 6.86
N VAL A 344 9.88 18.20 7.77
CA VAL A 344 9.82 18.66 9.16
C VAL A 344 10.26 20.11 9.24
N VAL A 345 9.49 20.91 9.95
CA VAL A 345 9.73 22.33 10.14
C VAL A 345 9.51 22.74 11.60
N ASP A 346 10.18 23.79 12.03
CA ASP A 346 9.88 24.42 13.31
C ASP A 346 8.64 25.33 13.22
N GLU A 347 8.27 25.96 14.33
CA GLU A 347 7.12 26.89 14.40
C GLU A 347 7.26 28.10 13.46
N ALA A 348 8.48 28.47 13.08
CA ALA A 348 8.78 29.54 12.14
C ALA A 348 8.80 29.04 10.67
N GLY A 349 8.52 27.77 10.42
CA GLY A 349 8.53 27.15 9.09
C GLY A 349 9.94 26.86 8.55
N LYS A 350 10.99 26.94 9.38
CA LYS A 350 12.37 26.58 9.00
C LYS A 350 12.57 25.07 9.12
N LYS A 351 13.48 24.54 8.31
CA LYS A 351 13.89 23.13 8.37
C LYS A 351 14.32 22.72 9.76
N GLN A 352 13.80 21.61 10.24
CA GLN A 352 14.17 21.00 11.52
C GLN A 352 14.49 19.53 11.29
N ASP A 353 15.69 19.11 11.68
CA ASP A 353 16.10 17.71 11.59
C ASP A 353 15.62 16.94 12.81
N ILE A 354 15.01 15.78 12.58
CA ILE A 354 14.59 14.83 13.62
C ILE A 354 15.00 13.41 13.24
N ALA A 355 15.27 12.56 14.22
CA ALA A 355 15.42 11.14 14.04
C ALA A 355 14.05 10.45 14.23
N LEU A 356 13.66 9.59 13.31
CA LEU A 356 12.44 8.78 13.39
C LEU A 356 12.79 7.29 13.34
N CYS A 357 12.20 6.49 14.22
CA CYS A 357 12.30 5.02 14.20
C CYS A 357 13.72 4.48 14.09
N GLY A 358 14.71 5.12 14.73
CA GLY A 358 16.12 4.71 14.70
C GLY A 358 16.86 5.04 13.40
N LEU A 359 16.23 5.74 12.47
CA LEU A 359 16.87 6.25 11.27
C LEU A 359 17.68 7.53 11.56
N ARG A 360 18.51 7.97 10.62
CA ARG A 360 19.34 9.19 10.80
C ARG A 360 18.48 10.41 11.10
N SER A 361 19.09 11.46 11.66
CA SER A 361 18.40 12.75 11.78
C SER A 361 18.32 13.43 10.42
N ASP A 362 17.12 13.83 10.02
CA ASP A 362 16.82 14.49 8.75
C ASP A 362 15.55 15.33 8.84
N ASN A 363 15.36 16.24 7.89
CA ASN A 363 14.15 17.04 7.77
C ASN A 363 13.20 16.53 6.67
N TYR A 364 13.58 15.56 5.85
CA TYR A 364 12.74 15.06 4.77
C TYR A 364 12.56 13.55 4.83
N TRP A 365 11.32 13.12 5.07
CA TRP A 365 10.93 11.72 5.19
C TRP A 365 9.94 11.32 4.10
N ILE A 366 9.93 10.04 3.78
CA ILE A 366 9.00 9.46 2.83
C ILE A 366 8.23 8.33 3.52
N LEU A 367 6.91 8.40 3.47
CA LEU A 367 6.03 7.29 3.75
C LEU A 367 5.67 6.65 2.41
N ASP A 368 6.37 5.59 2.06
CA ASP A 368 6.13 4.85 0.83
C ASP A 368 4.97 3.87 1.03
N ALA A 369 3.93 4.01 0.20
CA ALA A 369 2.69 3.24 0.30
C ALA A 369 2.83 1.78 -0.10
N MET A 370 3.83 1.44 -0.92
CA MET A 370 4.04 0.09 -1.47
C MET A 370 2.77 -0.49 -2.12
N ALA A 371 1.94 0.36 -2.74
CA ALA A 371 0.58 0.02 -3.16
C ALA A 371 0.52 -1.07 -4.24
N ILE A 372 1.49 -1.10 -5.15
CA ILE A 372 1.55 -2.08 -6.25
C ILE A 372 2.10 -3.44 -5.81
N ASP A 373 2.80 -3.49 -4.67
CA ASP A 373 3.42 -4.73 -4.17
C ASP A 373 2.46 -5.49 -3.24
N PRO A 374 1.96 -6.69 -3.63
CA PRO A 374 1.13 -7.50 -2.75
C PRO A 374 1.86 -7.96 -1.47
N ALA A 375 3.20 -8.03 -1.51
CA ALA A 375 4.00 -8.38 -0.33
C ALA A 375 4.24 -7.18 0.60
N ARG A 376 4.06 -5.92 0.15
CA ARG A 376 4.35 -4.69 0.90
C ARG A 376 5.78 -4.61 1.44
N MET A 377 6.77 -5.20 0.76
CA MET A 377 8.15 -5.25 1.26
C MET A 377 9.23 -5.24 0.17
N ARG A 378 8.90 -5.43 -1.13
CA ARG A 378 9.90 -5.56 -2.20
C ARG A 378 10.88 -4.39 -2.25
N ASN A 379 10.35 -3.16 -2.23
CA ASN A 379 11.19 -1.97 -2.23
C ASN A 379 12.14 -1.94 -1.01
N ARG A 380 11.64 -2.31 0.18
CA ARG A 380 12.46 -2.33 1.40
C ARG A 380 13.52 -3.44 1.35
N VAL A 381 13.13 -4.65 0.98
CA VAL A 381 14.07 -5.79 0.85
C VAL A 381 15.15 -5.49 -0.18
N ALA A 382 14.79 -4.90 -1.31
CA ALA A 382 15.77 -4.52 -2.34
C ALA A 382 16.75 -3.46 -1.85
N GLN A 383 16.28 -2.43 -1.13
CA GLN A 383 17.16 -1.40 -0.57
C GLN A 383 18.09 -1.96 0.53
N ASP A 384 17.61 -2.90 1.35
CA ASP A 384 18.45 -3.57 2.37
C ASP A 384 19.51 -4.45 1.71
N LEU A 385 19.13 -5.19 0.66
CA LEU A 385 20.07 -5.99 -0.11
C LEU A 385 21.15 -5.09 -0.71
N TRP A 386 20.77 -3.97 -1.34
CA TRP A 386 21.73 -3.02 -1.91
C TRP A 386 22.68 -2.46 -0.85
N GLN A 387 22.16 -2.10 0.32
CA GLN A 387 23.00 -1.61 1.41
C GLN A 387 24.06 -2.62 1.83
N ASP A 388 23.74 -3.91 1.81
CA ASP A 388 24.65 -4.97 2.26
C ASP A 388 25.69 -5.35 1.20
N ILE A 389 25.37 -5.25 -0.09
CA ILE A 389 26.26 -5.70 -1.16
C ILE A 389 27.08 -4.58 -1.79
N ALA A 390 26.58 -3.34 -1.78
CA ALA A 390 27.21 -2.26 -2.53
C ALA A 390 28.65 -2.00 -2.06
N THR A 391 29.57 -2.06 -2.97
CA THR A 391 30.93 -1.58 -2.77
C THR A 391 30.87 -0.11 -2.32
N PRO A 392 31.63 0.29 -1.30
CA PRO A 392 31.73 1.68 -0.91
C PRO A 392 32.12 2.58 -2.09
N PRO A 393 31.47 3.74 -2.28
CA PRO A 393 31.77 4.63 -3.41
C PRO A 393 33.24 5.08 -3.40
N TYR A 394 33.78 5.42 -4.56
CA TYR A 394 35.21 5.78 -4.73
C TYR A 394 35.72 6.82 -3.73
N TYR A 395 34.85 7.64 -3.19
CA TYR A 395 35.16 8.70 -2.24
C TYR A 395 34.95 8.30 -0.76
N SER A 396 34.63 7.05 -0.47
CA SER A 396 34.36 6.57 0.90
C SER A 396 35.54 6.76 1.87
N HIS A 397 36.76 6.84 1.36
CA HIS A 397 37.96 7.16 2.15
C HIS A 397 37.96 8.61 2.67
N SER A 398 37.23 9.52 2.02
CA SER A 398 37.16 10.93 2.40
C SER A 398 36.01 11.22 3.37
N VAL A 399 35.04 10.32 3.51
CA VAL A 399 33.84 10.49 4.33
C VAL A 399 33.43 9.19 5.02
N LYS A 400 33.12 9.26 6.31
CA LYS A 400 32.92 8.06 7.14
C LYS A 400 31.60 7.32 6.92
N HIS A 401 30.60 7.94 6.36
CA HIS A 401 29.23 7.38 6.34
C HIS A 401 28.49 7.62 5.03
N ALA A 402 29.24 7.72 3.92
CA ALA A 402 28.63 7.76 2.60
C ALA A 402 27.78 6.52 2.36
N ARG A 403 26.56 6.71 1.93
CA ARG A 403 25.63 5.63 1.64
C ARG A 403 24.96 5.83 0.28
N THR A 404 24.75 4.72 -0.40
CA THR A 404 24.08 4.65 -1.69
C THR A 404 22.76 3.89 -1.62
N ALA A 405 22.23 3.64 -0.41
CA ALA A 405 20.96 2.95 -0.16
C ALA A 405 20.02 3.79 0.70
N SER A 406 18.73 3.77 0.40
CA SER A 406 17.70 4.35 1.26
C SER A 406 17.41 3.39 2.42
N ARG A 407 17.64 3.84 3.66
CA ARG A 407 17.24 3.09 4.85
C ARG A 407 15.78 3.34 5.16
N GLY A 408 15.14 2.41 5.84
CA GLY A 408 13.76 2.55 6.24
C GLY A 408 13.31 1.46 7.20
N CYS A 409 12.06 1.58 7.65
CA CYS A 409 11.38 0.59 8.48
C CYS A 409 9.89 0.60 8.20
N LEU A 410 9.22 -0.51 8.50
CA LEU A 410 7.76 -0.58 8.41
C LEU A 410 7.13 0.18 9.59
N VAL A 411 6.11 0.98 9.29
CA VAL A 411 5.33 1.73 10.26
C VAL A 411 3.84 1.61 9.94
N GLU A 412 2.98 1.76 10.94
CA GLU A 412 1.55 1.94 10.75
C GLU A 412 1.20 3.42 10.72
N VAL A 413 0.33 3.83 9.80
CA VAL A 413 0.02 5.25 9.57
C VAL A 413 -1.45 5.54 9.80
N PHE A 414 -1.71 6.65 10.49
CA PHE A 414 -3.02 7.31 10.57
C PHE A 414 -2.98 8.65 9.86
N LEU A 415 -4.06 9.00 9.17
CA LEU A 415 -4.27 10.29 8.52
C LEU A 415 -5.61 10.86 8.98
N ASP A 416 -5.57 11.99 9.69
CA ASP A 416 -6.74 12.63 10.30
C ASP A 416 -7.63 11.63 11.08
N GLY A 417 -6.97 10.80 11.90
CA GLY A 417 -7.61 9.75 12.69
C GLY A 417 -8.11 8.54 11.90
N SER A 418 -7.89 8.48 10.58
CA SER A 418 -8.24 7.32 9.75
C SER A 418 -7.02 6.43 9.55
N TYR A 419 -7.12 5.14 9.86
CA TYR A 419 -6.05 4.18 9.66
C TYR A 419 -5.74 4.00 8.16
N GLN A 420 -4.48 4.17 7.79
CA GLN A 420 -4.01 4.08 6.40
C GLN A 420 -3.20 2.81 6.10
N GLY A 421 -2.99 1.95 7.09
CA GLY A 421 -2.24 0.71 6.90
C GLY A 421 -0.74 0.85 7.12
N VAL A 422 0.00 -0.09 6.54
CA VAL A 422 1.46 -0.21 6.66
C VAL A 422 2.14 0.62 5.57
N TYR A 423 3.14 1.39 5.96
CA TYR A 423 4.02 2.15 5.07
C TYR A 423 5.49 1.80 5.34
N ASN A 424 6.33 1.93 4.34
CA ASN A 424 7.76 1.97 4.53
C ASN A 424 8.17 3.44 4.81
N LEU A 425 8.45 3.76 6.07
CA LEU A 425 9.11 5.02 6.39
C LEU A 425 10.56 4.93 5.93
N CYS A 426 10.95 5.78 4.99
CA CYS A 426 12.31 5.72 4.44
C CYS A 426 12.95 7.09 4.26
N GLU A 427 14.29 7.04 4.24
CA GLU A 427 15.16 8.16 3.95
C GLU A 427 15.05 8.55 2.46
N ARG A 428 15.29 9.81 2.17
CA ARG A 428 15.47 10.31 0.81
C ARG A 428 16.92 10.11 0.36
N ILE A 429 17.13 9.84 -0.94
CA ILE A 429 18.45 9.98 -1.54
C ILE A 429 18.74 11.48 -1.70
N ASP A 430 19.71 11.98 -0.98
CA ASP A 430 20.09 13.39 -0.94
C ASP A 430 21.59 13.59 -0.62
N ARG A 431 21.99 14.85 -0.48
CA ARG A 431 23.37 15.22 -0.16
C ARG A 431 23.82 14.65 1.18
N GLU A 432 22.97 14.72 2.19
CA GLU A 432 23.27 14.28 3.55
C GLU A 432 23.54 12.78 3.61
N GLN A 433 22.80 12.00 2.83
CA GLN A 433 22.97 10.55 2.75
C GLN A 433 24.22 10.16 1.95
N THR A 434 24.38 10.77 0.78
CA THR A 434 25.51 10.48 -0.13
C THR A 434 26.82 11.10 0.35
N GLN A 435 26.77 12.08 1.26
CA GLN A 435 27.90 12.82 1.77
C GLN A 435 28.73 13.54 0.69
N VAL A 436 28.11 13.85 -0.46
CA VAL A 436 28.77 14.68 -1.47
C VAL A 436 29.03 16.08 -0.93
N VAL A 437 30.11 16.70 -1.37
CA VAL A 437 30.59 17.97 -0.84
C VAL A 437 29.56 19.08 -0.95
N LYS A 438 29.35 19.83 0.10
CA LYS A 438 28.41 20.93 0.12
C LYS A 438 28.88 22.05 -0.83
N ALA A 439 27.95 22.62 -1.59
CA ALA A 439 28.18 23.83 -2.39
C ALA A 439 28.65 24.99 -1.48
N ASP A 440 29.58 25.77 -1.97
CA ASP A 440 30.16 26.94 -1.29
C ASP A 440 29.81 28.24 -2.03
N ALA A 441 30.47 29.34 -1.64
CA ALA A 441 30.27 30.66 -2.25
C ALA A 441 30.68 30.69 -3.74
N ASP A 442 31.63 29.83 -4.13
CA ASP A 442 32.14 29.74 -5.50
C ASP A 442 31.30 28.78 -6.38
N GLY A 443 30.22 28.22 -5.87
CA GLY A 443 29.26 27.40 -6.59
C GLY A 443 29.16 25.94 -6.15
N ALA A 444 28.79 25.08 -7.08
CA ALA A 444 28.63 23.67 -6.83
C ALA A 444 29.99 22.96 -6.59
N ARG A 445 29.93 21.95 -5.73
CA ARG A 445 31.01 20.99 -5.48
C ARG A 445 30.50 19.56 -5.66
N GLY A 446 29.69 19.07 -4.75
CA GLY A 446 29.01 17.80 -4.94
C GLY A 446 27.81 17.92 -5.89
N CYS A 447 27.52 16.87 -6.65
CA CYS A 447 26.36 16.83 -7.52
C CYS A 447 25.56 15.55 -7.31
N LEU A 448 24.23 15.65 -7.47
CA LEU A 448 23.32 14.51 -7.44
C LEU A 448 22.30 14.64 -8.57
N TYR A 449 22.31 13.71 -9.49
CA TYR A 449 21.41 13.66 -10.64
C TYR A 449 20.43 12.49 -10.50
N LYS A 450 19.21 12.63 -11.01
CA LYS A 450 18.20 11.59 -11.07
C LYS A 450 17.70 11.40 -12.49
N ALA A 451 17.72 10.16 -12.98
CA ALA A 451 17.00 9.77 -14.20
C ALA A 451 15.52 9.59 -13.85
N ASP A 452 14.62 10.41 -14.44
CA ASP A 452 13.19 10.39 -14.13
C ASP A 452 12.34 9.70 -15.21
N HIS A 453 12.78 9.72 -16.46
CA HIS A 453 12.10 9.07 -17.59
C HIS A 453 13.10 8.33 -18.49
N TRP A 454 12.58 7.38 -19.25
CA TRP A 454 13.33 6.69 -20.28
C TRP A 454 13.69 7.63 -21.43
N SER A 455 14.97 7.72 -21.74
CA SER A 455 15.49 8.42 -22.92
C SER A 455 16.79 7.78 -23.41
N ARG A 456 17.28 8.19 -24.53
CA ARG A 456 18.61 7.80 -25.01
C ARG A 456 19.69 8.31 -24.06
N SER A 457 19.55 9.54 -23.57
CA SER A 457 20.42 10.22 -22.61
C SER A 457 20.50 9.46 -21.29
N THR A 458 19.38 9.13 -20.65
CA THR A 458 19.39 8.41 -19.36
C THR A 458 19.91 6.97 -19.46
N ARG A 459 20.11 6.48 -20.68
CA ARG A 459 20.75 5.19 -21.00
C ARG A 459 22.18 5.31 -21.52
N TRP A 460 22.77 6.51 -21.43
CA TRP A 460 24.15 6.81 -21.85
C TRP A 460 24.42 6.66 -23.36
N GLY A 461 23.39 6.88 -24.19
CA GLY A 461 23.48 6.74 -25.63
C GLY A 461 23.60 8.06 -26.41
N GLY A 462 23.72 9.18 -25.69
CA GLY A 462 23.89 10.50 -26.27
C GLY A 462 22.71 11.45 -26.00
N SER A 463 22.92 12.72 -26.28
CA SER A 463 22.06 13.84 -25.85
C SER A 463 20.73 14.01 -26.62
N ASP A 464 20.35 13.05 -27.47
CA ASP A 464 19.16 13.16 -28.34
C ASP A 464 19.17 14.43 -29.22
N GLY A 465 20.36 14.84 -29.70
CA GLY A 465 20.52 16.02 -30.55
C GLY A 465 20.53 17.37 -29.83
N ARG A 466 20.45 17.38 -28.47
CA ARG A 466 20.44 18.63 -27.67
C ARG A 466 21.85 19.21 -27.41
N GLY A 467 22.90 18.51 -27.82
CA GLY A 467 24.28 18.81 -27.40
C GLY A 467 24.55 18.46 -25.93
N TYR A 468 25.78 18.64 -25.49
CA TYR A 468 26.25 18.29 -24.15
C TYR A 468 26.48 19.51 -23.27
N SER A 469 25.51 20.42 -23.30
CA SER A 469 25.47 21.60 -22.46
C SER A 469 24.06 21.86 -21.96
N ALA A 470 23.95 22.19 -20.70
CA ALA A 470 22.67 22.48 -20.06
C ALA A 470 22.70 23.81 -19.35
N SER A 471 21.56 24.52 -19.32
CA SER A 471 21.46 25.77 -18.63
C SER A 471 21.70 25.62 -17.11
N PRO A 472 22.55 26.46 -16.53
CA PRO A 472 22.79 26.43 -15.09
C PRO A 472 21.59 26.85 -14.24
N THR A 473 20.55 27.40 -14.86
CA THR A 473 19.28 27.74 -14.20
C THR A 473 18.21 26.68 -14.37
N SER A 474 18.44 25.65 -15.22
CA SER A 474 17.51 24.55 -15.43
C SER A 474 17.68 23.47 -14.39
N GLY A 475 16.57 23.02 -13.80
CA GLY A 475 16.51 21.84 -12.91
C GLY A 475 16.47 20.50 -13.65
N SER A 476 16.42 20.51 -15.01
CA SER A 476 16.34 19.31 -15.83
C SER A 476 17.07 19.46 -17.16
N TRP A 477 17.63 18.32 -17.67
CA TRP A 477 18.27 18.21 -18.97
C TRP A 477 18.17 16.74 -19.45
N GLY A 478 17.68 16.52 -20.67
CA GLY A 478 17.63 15.19 -21.29
C GLY A 478 16.93 14.08 -20.47
N HIS A 479 15.87 14.41 -19.71
CA HIS A 479 15.22 13.55 -18.73
C HIS A 479 16.06 13.24 -17.48
N TRP A 480 17.15 13.96 -17.29
CA TRP A 480 17.83 14.07 -16.01
C TRP A 480 17.27 15.24 -15.18
N GLN A 481 17.17 15.05 -13.89
CA GLN A 481 16.89 16.09 -12.92
C GLN A 481 18.08 16.27 -12.00
N ILE A 482 18.53 17.49 -11.76
CA ILE A 482 19.51 17.74 -10.73
C ILE A 482 18.82 17.85 -9.37
N LYS A 483 19.26 17.01 -8.43
CA LYS A 483 18.74 16.96 -7.07
C LYS A 483 19.65 17.64 -6.06
N TYR A 484 20.89 17.90 -6.43
CA TYR A 484 21.80 18.71 -5.67
C TYR A 484 22.95 19.22 -6.57
N PRO A 485 23.33 20.51 -6.43
CA PRO A 485 22.51 21.56 -5.85
C PRO A 485 21.29 21.88 -6.76
N GLU A 486 20.12 22.00 -6.14
CA GLU A 486 18.93 22.43 -6.90
C GLU A 486 19.10 23.93 -7.31
N PRO A 487 18.85 24.31 -8.58
CA PRO A 487 18.98 25.68 -9.02
C PRO A 487 18.03 26.60 -8.23
N SER A 488 18.57 27.70 -7.78
CA SER A 488 17.88 28.69 -6.96
C SER A 488 18.51 30.09 -7.16
N ARG A 489 18.00 31.11 -6.47
CA ARG A 489 18.65 32.42 -6.44
C ARG A 489 20.10 32.38 -5.87
N LYS A 490 20.45 31.36 -5.09
CA LYS A 490 21.76 31.22 -4.42
C LYS A 490 22.70 30.23 -5.11
N HIS A 491 22.16 29.28 -5.85
CA HIS A 491 22.95 28.18 -6.44
C HIS A 491 22.52 27.94 -7.89
N GLN A 492 23.50 27.77 -8.74
CA GLN A 492 23.32 27.30 -10.12
C GLN A 492 23.40 25.77 -10.16
N ALA A 493 22.75 25.18 -11.14
CA ALA A 493 22.87 23.75 -11.45
C ALA A 493 24.25 23.49 -12.08
N GLU A 494 24.93 22.47 -11.62
CA GLU A 494 26.19 22.00 -12.22
C GLU A 494 25.94 20.72 -13.05
N TRP A 495 25.85 20.91 -14.35
CA TRP A 495 25.59 19.84 -15.30
C TRP A 495 26.87 19.27 -15.94
N GLY A 496 28.01 19.95 -15.80
CA GLY A 496 29.25 19.61 -16.45
C GLY A 496 29.70 18.16 -16.28
N PRO A 497 29.74 17.59 -15.07
CA PRO A 497 30.13 16.20 -14.89
C PRO A 497 29.23 15.22 -15.65
N LEU A 498 27.92 15.39 -15.60
CA LEU A 498 26.96 14.53 -16.30
C LEU A 498 27.08 14.65 -17.81
N CYS A 499 27.13 15.89 -18.34
CA CYS A 499 27.24 16.15 -19.76
C CYS A 499 28.55 15.56 -20.35
N ARG A 500 29.68 15.74 -19.66
CA ARG A 500 30.97 15.15 -20.09
C ARG A 500 30.93 13.63 -20.08
N ALA A 501 30.38 13.02 -19.02
CA ALA A 501 30.28 11.57 -18.93
C ALA A 501 29.35 10.98 -20.01
N GLU A 502 28.26 11.66 -20.31
CA GLU A 502 27.34 11.24 -21.37
C GLU A 502 27.98 11.36 -22.76
N GLN A 503 28.63 12.49 -23.03
CA GLN A 503 29.39 12.66 -24.27
C GLN A 503 30.47 11.61 -24.41
N PHE A 504 31.28 11.38 -23.37
CA PHE A 504 32.30 10.35 -23.35
C PHE A 504 31.72 8.96 -23.65
N ALA A 505 30.66 8.57 -22.95
CA ALA A 505 30.03 7.25 -23.11
C ALA A 505 29.50 7.04 -24.54
N ALA A 506 28.98 8.08 -25.18
CA ALA A 506 28.35 8.00 -26.48
C ALA A 506 29.30 8.19 -27.66
N GLU A 507 30.33 9.06 -27.56
CA GLU A 507 31.07 9.59 -28.68
C GLU A 507 32.58 9.30 -28.67
N SER A 508 33.16 8.87 -27.50
CA SER A 508 34.59 8.50 -27.50
C SER A 508 34.87 7.33 -28.42
N ASP A 509 36.05 7.29 -29.02
CA ASP A 509 36.51 6.10 -29.74
C ASP A 509 36.71 4.91 -28.76
N ASP A 510 36.75 3.69 -29.30
CA ASP A 510 36.78 2.49 -28.48
C ASP A 510 38.09 2.35 -27.66
N ALA A 511 39.22 2.82 -28.15
CA ALA A 511 40.49 2.77 -27.42
C ALA A 511 40.49 3.75 -26.23
N THR A 512 40.02 4.97 -26.45
CA THR A 512 39.83 5.98 -25.41
C THR A 512 38.82 5.52 -24.37
N PHE A 513 37.69 4.94 -24.82
CA PHE A 513 36.71 4.39 -23.90
C PHE A 513 37.29 3.30 -22.99
N CYS A 514 37.99 2.32 -23.54
CA CYS A 514 38.63 1.25 -22.76
C CYS A 514 39.63 1.78 -21.74
N ARG A 515 40.37 2.81 -22.08
CA ARG A 515 41.37 3.39 -21.21
C ARG A 515 40.79 4.23 -20.08
N GLU A 516 39.76 5.06 -20.35
CA GLU A 516 39.35 6.16 -19.50
C GLU A 516 37.98 6.00 -18.86
N VAL A 517 37.21 4.95 -19.16
CA VAL A 517 35.85 4.77 -18.63
C VAL A 517 35.81 4.78 -17.09
N GLY A 518 36.87 4.31 -16.43
CA GLY A 518 37.03 4.35 -14.97
C GLY A 518 37.25 5.75 -14.37
N ASP A 519 37.56 6.76 -15.20
CA ASP A 519 37.70 8.15 -14.76
C ASP A 519 36.32 8.85 -14.69
N TYR A 520 35.37 8.39 -15.50
CA TYR A 520 34.02 8.93 -15.58
C TYR A 520 33.01 8.17 -14.70
N PHE A 521 33.21 6.86 -14.53
CA PHE A 521 32.27 6.00 -13.80
C PHE A 521 32.95 5.20 -12.70
N ASP A 522 32.30 5.09 -11.56
CA ASP A 522 32.73 4.25 -10.41
C ASP A 522 32.47 2.77 -10.76
N LEU A 523 33.44 2.16 -11.49
CA LEU A 523 33.26 0.82 -12.03
C LEU A 523 32.98 -0.26 -10.97
N PRO A 524 33.64 -0.28 -9.80
CA PRO A 524 33.32 -1.26 -8.76
C PRO A 524 31.85 -1.19 -8.33
N VAL A 525 31.32 0.01 -8.08
CA VAL A 525 29.90 0.20 -7.71
C VAL A 525 28.99 -0.08 -8.91
N LEU A 526 29.43 0.22 -10.14
CA LEU A 526 28.65 -0.06 -11.34
C LEU A 526 28.52 -1.58 -11.60
N VAL A 527 29.54 -2.38 -11.29
CA VAL A 527 29.48 -3.85 -11.32
C VAL A 527 28.40 -4.36 -10.35
N ASP A 528 28.44 -3.89 -9.10
CA ASP A 528 27.42 -4.25 -8.10
C ASP A 528 26.03 -3.82 -8.54
N TYR A 529 25.90 -2.59 -9.04
CA TYR A 529 24.62 -2.05 -9.53
C TYR A 529 24.06 -2.89 -10.67
N TRP A 530 24.89 -3.28 -11.63
CA TRP A 530 24.49 -4.11 -12.74
C TRP A 530 24.00 -5.47 -12.29
N LEU A 531 24.78 -6.18 -11.47
CA LEU A 531 24.41 -7.49 -10.91
C LEU A 531 23.14 -7.41 -10.05
N PHE A 532 22.99 -6.33 -9.30
CA PHE A 532 21.81 -6.09 -8.45
C PHE A 532 20.54 -5.94 -9.30
N ILE A 533 20.53 -5.06 -10.29
CA ILE A 533 19.33 -4.86 -11.10
C ILE A 533 19.02 -6.08 -11.98
N GLU A 534 20.04 -6.85 -12.37
CA GLU A 534 19.84 -8.14 -13.04
C GLU A 534 19.18 -9.16 -12.11
N LEU A 535 19.73 -9.36 -10.90
CA LEU A 535 19.15 -10.29 -9.94
C LEU A 535 17.67 -9.97 -9.69
N LEU A 536 17.37 -8.73 -9.41
CA LEU A 536 16.02 -8.27 -9.09
C LEU A 536 15.07 -8.27 -10.29
N HIS A 537 15.59 -8.35 -11.49
CA HIS A 537 14.87 -8.07 -12.72
C HIS A 537 14.21 -6.69 -12.68
N ALA A 538 14.98 -5.69 -12.20
CA ALA A 538 14.56 -4.31 -12.03
C ALA A 538 14.57 -3.55 -13.37
N THR A 539 13.56 -3.78 -14.20
CA THR A 539 13.53 -3.36 -15.60
C THR A 539 13.65 -1.86 -15.80
N ASP A 540 13.11 -1.07 -14.89
CA ASP A 540 13.17 0.39 -14.97
C ASP A 540 14.55 0.96 -14.62
N ASN A 541 15.31 0.26 -13.77
CA ASN A 541 16.55 0.78 -13.21
C ASN A 541 17.78 0.74 -14.17
N SER A 542 17.62 0.30 -15.40
CA SER A 542 18.65 0.40 -16.44
C SER A 542 18.65 1.74 -17.20
N GLY A 543 17.63 2.58 -17.03
CA GLY A 543 17.50 3.87 -17.72
C GLY A 543 16.57 4.88 -17.04
N LYS A 544 15.97 4.50 -15.92
CA LYS A 544 15.06 5.32 -15.12
C LYS A 544 15.22 4.91 -13.64
N ASN A 545 14.62 5.62 -12.71
CA ASN A 545 14.59 5.26 -11.29
C ASN A 545 15.98 5.01 -10.68
N MET A 546 16.94 5.84 -11.02
CA MET A 546 18.31 5.80 -10.49
C MET A 546 18.83 7.20 -10.24
N TYR A 547 19.76 7.29 -9.30
CA TYR A 547 20.54 8.50 -9.08
C TYR A 547 22.00 8.24 -9.44
N TRP A 548 22.73 9.35 -9.72
CA TRP A 548 24.16 9.36 -9.92
C TRP A 548 24.75 10.48 -9.09
N ALA A 549 25.75 10.14 -8.26
CA ALA A 549 26.41 11.06 -7.35
C ALA A 549 27.83 11.38 -7.82
N VAL A 550 28.21 12.65 -7.76
CA VAL A 550 29.58 13.14 -7.90
C VAL A 550 30.02 13.73 -6.59
N TYR A 551 31.11 13.24 -6.01
CA TYR A 551 31.58 13.67 -4.69
C TYR A 551 31.96 15.15 -4.66
N ASP A 552 32.91 15.53 -5.53
CA ASP A 552 33.40 16.90 -5.69
C ASP A 552 33.79 17.14 -7.15
N CYS A 553 32.98 17.89 -7.88
CA CYS A 553 33.19 18.12 -9.31
C CYS A 553 34.44 18.98 -9.64
N ARG A 554 35.01 19.64 -8.63
CA ARG A 554 36.31 20.36 -8.77
C ARG A 554 37.51 19.41 -8.65
N GLN A 555 37.35 18.25 -8.06
CA GLN A 555 38.39 17.22 -7.95
C GLN A 555 38.23 16.13 -9.01
N SER A 556 37.02 15.66 -9.20
CA SER A 556 36.69 14.60 -10.16
C SER A 556 35.24 14.70 -10.60
N GLY A 557 34.97 14.44 -11.85
CA GLY A 557 33.61 14.30 -12.37
C GLY A 557 33.03 12.89 -12.28
N LYS A 558 33.70 11.96 -11.58
CA LYS A 558 33.34 10.54 -11.52
C LYS A 558 31.98 10.33 -10.90
N LEU A 559 31.15 9.51 -11.54
CA LEU A 559 29.76 9.24 -11.22
C LEU A 559 29.60 7.87 -10.54
N THR A 560 28.92 7.86 -9.38
CA THR A 560 28.55 6.64 -8.66
C THR A 560 27.05 6.39 -8.77
N PRO A 561 26.59 5.20 -9.24
CA PRO A 561 25.16 4.88 -9.37
C PRO A 561 24.51 4.55 -8.04
N ILE A 562 23.22 4.89 -7.91
CA ILE A 562 22.40 4.65 -6.72
C ILE A 562 21.00 4.20 -7.16
N PRO A 563 20.51 3.02 -6.77
CA PRO A 563 19.19 2.54 -7.14
C PRO A 563 18.08 3.26 -6.36
N TRP A 564 16.93 3.37 -7.01
CA TRP A 564 15.73 3.98 -6.43
C TRP A 564 14.48 3.31 -7.01
N ASP A 565 13.36 3.30 -6.24
CA ASP A 565 12.04 2.87 -6.70
C ASP A 565 12.02 1.41 -7.18
N LEU A 566 12.19 0.51 -6.23
CA LEU A 566 12.43 -0.92 -6.46
C LEU A 566 11.19 -1.80 -6.15
N ASP A 567 10.00 -1.24 -6.14
CA ASP A 567 8.77 -1.98 -5.86
C ASP A 567 8.35 -2.92 -7.01
N GLY A 568 8.69 -2.56 -8.26
CA GLY A 568 8.53 -3.39 -9.47
C GLY A 568 9.70 -4.34 -9.69
N THR A 569 10.01 -5.21 -8.72
CA THR A 569 11.16 -6.14 -8.72
C THR A 569 10.76 -7.54 -8.27
N PHE A 570 11.69 -8.48 -8.28
CA PHE A 570 11.47 -9.86 -7.81
C PHE A 570 10.22 -10.49 -8.43
N GLY A 571 10.14 -10.43 -9.77
CA GLY A 571 9.05 -11.02 -10.53
C GLY A 571 7.76 -10.19 -10.60
N ARG A 572 7.81 -8.92 -10.19
CA ARG A 572 6.72 -7.96 -10.38
C ARG A 572 7.12 -6.85 -11.33
N ASN A 573 6.16 -6.41 -12.15
CA ASN A 573 6.29 -5.23 -13.00
C ASN A 573 5.98 -3.93 -12.22
N TRP A 574 6.23 -2.81 -12.85
CA TRP A 574 5.95 -1.46 -12.33
C TRP A 574 4.48 -1.20 -11.97
N ASP A 575 3.54 -1.98 -12.50
CA ASP A 575 2.10 -1.93 -12.20
C ASP A 575 1.66 -3.00 -11.17
N GLY A 576 2.62 -3.76 -10.61
CA GLY A 576 2.40 -4.85 -9.68
C GLY A 576 1.87 -6.14 -10.31
N SER A 577 1.71 -6.21 -11.63
CA SER A 577 1.41 -7.48 -12.32
C SER A 577 2.58 -8.45 -12.17
N ARG A 578 2.35 -9.76 -12.36
CA ARG A 578 3.44 -10.73 -12.45
C ARG A 578 4.31 -10.37 -13.65
N GLY A 579 5.60 -10.26 -13.38
CA GLY A 579 6.61 -9.95 -14.38
C GLY A 579 6.85 -11.12 -15.35
N PRO A 580 7.72 -10.90 -16.33
CA PRO A 580 8.14 -11.97 -17.22
C PRO A 580 8.77 -13.11 -16.42
N CYS A 581 8.75 -14.31 -17.01
CA CYS A 581 9.37 -15.49 -16.44
C CYS A 581 10.82 -15.18 -16.01
N ALA A 582 11.21 -15.68 -14.86
CA ALA A 582 12.57 -15.53 -14.32
C ALA A 582 13.66 -16.00 -15.29
N ALA A 583 13.33 -16.97 -16.14
CA ALA A 583 14.20 -17.50 -17.19
C ALA A 583 14.26 -16.62 -18.44
N THR A 584 13.36 -15.65 -18.62
CA THR A 584 13.45 -14.73 -19.76
C THR A 584 14.61 -13.76 -19.54
N ASN A 585 15.59 -13.88 -20.41
CA ASN A 585 16.78 -13.07 -20.38
C ASN A 585 16.49 -11.72 -21.03
N ASN A 586 15.62 -10.92 -20.41
CA ASN A 586 15.32 -9.56 -20.91
C ASN A 586 16.55 -8.66 -20.92
N TYR A 587 17.64 -9.09 -20.30
CA TYR A 587 18.92 -8.38 -20.37
C TYR A 587 19.60 -8.47 -21.73
N ASP A 588 19.37 -9.53 -22.50
CA ASP A 588 19.78 -9.50 -23.90
C ASP A 588 19.03 -8.42 -24.67
N ASN A 589 17.79 -8.11 -24.30
CA ASN A 589 17.04 -6.98 -24.82
C ASN A 589 17.58 -5.62 -24.35
N TYR A 590 18.12 -5.52 -23.12
CA TYR A 590 18.77 -4.29 -22.62
C TYR A 590 20.18 -4.08 -23.20
N LEU A 591 20.85 -5.13 -23.63
CA LEU A 591 22.13 -5.04 -24.29
C LEU A 591 22.01 -4.94 -25.83
N ARG A 592 20.94 -5.45 -26.44
CA ARG A 592 20.89 -5.66 -27.90
C ARG A 592 19.72 -5.03 -28.64
N GLY A 593 18.72 -4.41 -27.99
CA GLY A 593 17.66 -3.90 -28.83
C GLY A 593 16.44 -3.25 -28.20
N GLU A 594 15.66 -2.66 -29.05
CA GLU A 594 14.28 -2.17 -28.88
C GLU A 594 14.02 -1.21 -27.71
N GLY A 595 14.70 -0.06 -27.72
CA GLY A 595 14.29 1.09 -26.92
C GLY A 595 14.65 1.03 -25.44
N LYS A 596 15.25 -0.07 -24.92
CA LYS A 596 15.65 -0.21 -23.52
C LYS A 596 17.15 -0.51 -23.31
N GLN A 597 17.94 -0.49 -24.35
CA GLN A 597 19.38 -0.75 -24.29
C GLN A 597 20.10 0.27 -23.40
N ASN A 598 20.91 -0.20 -22.44
CA ASN A 598 21.87 0.64 -21.72
C ASN A 598 23.20 0.67 -22.51
N TYR A 599 23.46 1.78 -23.16
CA TYR A 599 24.58 1.91 -24.08
C TYR A 599 25.96 1.85 -23.39
N LEU A 600 26.07 2.37 -22.17
CA LEU A 600 27.30 2.28 -21.38
C LEU A 600 27.65 0.83 -21.08
N VAL A 601 26.70 0.07 -20.54
CA VAL A 601 26.93 -1.32 -20.15
C VAL A 601 27.10 -2.21 -21.38
N GLU A 602 26.36 -1.98 -22.47
CA GLU A 602 26.58 -2.67 -23.73
C GLU A 602 28.00 -2.48 -24.21
N ARG A 603 28.49 -1.24 -24.18
CA ARG A 603 29.84 -0.91 -24.63
C ARG A 603 30.93 -1.53 -23.75
N LEU A 604 30.73 -1.54 -22.41
CA LEU A 604 31.60 -2.24 -21.47
C LEU A 604 31.72 -3.74 -21.80
N TYR A 605 30.58 -4.40 -22.06
CA TYR A 605 30.57 -5.82 -22.44
C TYR A 605 31.16 -6.08 -23.80
N ARG A 606 30.83 -5.27 -24.81
CA ARG A 606 31.32 -5.45 -26.19
C ARG A 606 32.84 -5.32 -26.28
N LEU A 607 33.40 -4.31 -25.65
CA LEU A 607 34.83 -4.01 -25.69
C LEU A 607 35.65 -4.72 -24.60
N ASP A 608 34.98 -5.34 -23.62
CA ASP A 608 35.60 -5.85 -22.40
C ASP A 608 36.47 -4.81 -21.67
N ALA A 609 36.00 -3.55 -21.69
CA ALA A 609 36.75 -2.43 -21.17
C ALA A 609 37.06 -2.60 -19.67
N GLN A 610 38.36 -2.43 -19.29
CA GLN A 610 38.81 -2.61 -17.91
C GLN A 610 38.52 -4.01 -17.32
N ASP A 611 38.58 -5.07 -18.15
CA ASP A 611 38.27 -6.47 -17.80
C ASP A 611 36.84 -6.63 -17.25
N TRP A 612 35.89 -5.91 -17.86
CA TRP A 612 34.51 -5.82 -17.36
C TRP A 612 33.84 -7.18 -17.14
N ARG A 613 33.98 -8.09 -18.11
CA ARG A 613 33.35 -9.43 -18.07
C ARG A 613 33.87 -10.25 -16.89
N GLU A 614 35.20 -10.23 -16.68
CA GLU A 614 35.81 -10.97 -15.56
C GLU A 614 35.47 -10.32 -14.22
N ARG A 615 35.42 -8.99 -14.13
CA ARG A 615 34.96 -8.28 -12.88
C ARG A 615 33.56 -8.68 -12.52
N VAL A 616 32.62 -8.65 -13.48
CA VAL A 616 31.22 -9.03 -13.26
C VAL A 616 31.10 -10.50 -12.86
N ARG A 617 31.78 -11.41 -13.60
CA ARG A 617 31.76 -12.85 -13.31
C ARG A 617 32.28 -13.18 -11.92
N ARG A 618 33.45 -12.64 -11.56
CA ARG A 618 34.05 -12.83 -10.24
C ARG A 618 33.17 -12.29 -9.13
N ARG A 619 32.63 -11.09 -9.30
CA ARG A 619 31.75 -10.47 -8.31
C ARG A 619 30.42 -11.21 -8.17
N TYR A 620 29.86 -11.69 -9.27
CA TYR A 620 28.69 -12.55 -9.20
C TYR A 620 28.95 -13.81 -8.38
N ALA A 621 30.04 -14.52 -8.61
CA ALA A 621 30.40 -15.70 -7.89
C ALA A 621 30.62 -15.44 -6.38
N GLU A 622 31.17 -14.28 -6.02
CA GLU A 622 31.29 -13.84 -4.63
C GLU A 622 29.91 -13.64 -3.99
N LEU A 623 29.06 -12.82 -4.62
CA LEU A 623 27.73 -12.50 -4.12
C LEU A 623 26.82 -13.74 -4.06
N ARG A 624 26.94 -14.64 -5.03
CA ARG A 624 26.12 -15.85 -5.12
C ARG A 624 26.38 -16.86 -4.00
N ARG A 625 27.62 -16.89 -3.46
CA ARG A 625 27.94 -17.69 -2.26
C ARG A 625 27.44 -17.10 -0.95
N GLY A 626 26.94 -15.89 -0.97
CA GLY A 626 26.46 -15.16 0.21
C GLY A 626 25.08 -14.50 -0.01
N PRO A 627 25.03 -13.17 -0.11
CA PRO A 627 23.76 -12.41 -0.13
C PRO A 627 22.85 -12.72 -1.32
N PHE A 628 23.35 -13.28 -2.42
CA PHE A 628 22.55 -13.74 -3.57
C PHE A 628 22.19 -15.23 -3.49
N SER A 629 22.45 -15.92 -2.37
CA SER A 629 21.89 -17.26 -2.18
C SER A 629 20.37 -17.21 -2.06
N ALA A 630 19.68 -18.26 -2.49
CA ALA A 630 18.22 -18.33 -2.38
C ALA A 630 17.75 -18.16 -0.94
N ASP A 631 18.43 -18.84 0.00
CA ASP A 631 18.10 -18.77 1.43
C ASP A 631 18.28 -17.37 2.00
N ALA A 632 19.39 -16.68 1.69
CA ALA A 632 19.63 -15.32 2.18
C ALA A 632 18.60 -14.33 1.64
N LEU A 633 18.18 -14.49 0.38
CA LEU A 633 17.15 -13.65 -0.23
C LEU A 633 15.77 -13.93 0.40
N LEU A 634 15.39 -15.20 0.55
CA LEU A 634 14.11 -15.56 1.16
C LEU A 634 14.05 -15.15 2.64
N GLN A 635 15.13 -15.27 3.39
CA GLN A 635 15.19 -14.82 4.78
C GLN A 635 14.87 -13.33 4.94
N ARG A 636 15.25 -12.48 3.97
CA ARG A 636 14.91 -11.05 3.99
C ARG A 636 13.39 -10.83 3.87
N PHE A 637 12.75 -11.55 2.97
CA PHE A 637 11.29 -11.50 2.83
C PHE A 637 10.58 -12.07 4.07
N GLU A 638 11.06 -13.20 4.58
CA GLU A 638 10.52 -13.83 5.79
C GLU A 638 10.64 -12.94 7.03
N HIS A 639 11.72 -12.16 7.13
CA HIS A 639 11.88 -11.18 8.20
C HIS A 639 10.72 -10.18 8.20
N TYR A 640 10.42 -9.54 7.07
CA TYR A 640 9.33 -8.57 6.97
C TYR A 640 7.94 -9.21 7.05
N ARG A 641 7.77 -10.40 6.47
CA ARG A 641 6.53 -11.17 6.63
C ARG A 641 6.25 -11.46 8.10
N SER A 642 7.26 -11.94 8.83
CA SER A 642 7.15 -12.20 10.26
C SER A 642 6.80 -10.96 11.06
N GLN A 643 7.40 -9.80 10.75
CA GLN A 643 7.05 -8.52 11.39
C GLN A 643 5.57 -8.16 11.16
N LEU A 644 5.09 -8.27 9.92
CA LEU A 644 3.70 -7.96 9.56
C LEU A 644 2.70 -8.91 10.24
N GLU A 645 3.00 -10.19 10.30
CA GLU A 645 2.15 -11.19 10.94
C GLU A 645 2.16 -11.04 12.47
N LYS A 646 3.33 -11.02 13.08
CA LYS A 646 3.47 -10.93 14.55
C LYS A 646 2.88 -9.63 15.09
N SER A 647 3.02 -8.51 14.38
CA SER A 647 2.41 -7.24 14.80
C SER A 647 0.89 -7.18 14.59
N GLY A 648 0.33 -8.09 13.78
CA GLY A 648 -1.05 -8.01 13.30
C GLY A 648 -1.28 -6.89 12.28
N ALA A 649 -0.23 -6.13 11.92
CA ALA A 649 -0.32 -5.03 10.96
C ALA A 649 -0.66 -5.52 9.56
N GLY A 650 -0.17 -6.70 9.17
CA GLY A 650 -0.48 -7.31 7.88
C GLY A 650 -1.97 -7.57 7.68
N GLU A 651 -2.66 -8.07 8.70
CA GLU A 651 -4.11 -8.29 8.64
C GLU A 651 -4.87 -6.95 8.67
N ARG A 652 -4.43 -5.95 9.45
CA ARG A 652 -5.03 -4.60 9.43
C ARG A 652 -4.83 -3.93 8.07
N GLU A 653 -3.66 -4.05 7.46
CA GLU A 653 -3.37 -3.60 6.09
C GLU A 653 -4.31 -4.25 5.08
N ARG A 654 -4.45 -5.59 5.15
CA ARG A 654 -5.32 -6.34 4.25
C ARG A 654 -6.77 -5.87 4.37
N ARG A 655 -7.31 -5.75 5.59
CA ARG A 655 -8.69 -5.27 5.83
C ARG A 655 -8.89 -3.84 5.34
N ARG A 656 -7.88 -2.98 5.51
CA ARG A 656 -7.97 -1.57 5.09
C ARG A 656 -8.02 -1.41 3.58
N TRP A 657 -7.28 -2.27 2.85
CA TRP A 657 -7.06 -2.13 1.41
C TRP A 657 -7.61 -3.28 0.58
N ASP A 658 -8.39 -4.17 1.17
CA ASP A 658 -9.07 -5.25 0.44
C ASP A 658 -10.03 -4.67 -0.59
N GLY A 659 -9.79 -5.01 -1.87
CA GLY A 659 -10.58 -4.52 -2.98
C GLY A 659 -10.41 -3.02 -3.33
N GLN A 660 -9.52 -2.26 -2.67
CA GLN A 660 -9.28 -0.83 -3.00
C GLN A 660 -8.03 -0.64 -3.84
N GLY A 661 -8.20 -0.27 -5.10
CA GLY A 661 -7.23 0.28 -6.06
C GLY A 661 -5.74 0.17 -5.69
N GLY A 662 -5.15 -0.93 -6.03
CA GLY A 662 -3.82 -1.41 -5.71
C GLY A 662 -3.87 -2.92 -5.67
N ARG A 663 -2.76 -3.58 -5.39
CA ARG A 663 -2.75 -5.04 -5.23
C ARG A 663 -3.19 -5.40 -3.81
N THR A 664 -4.17 -6.30 -3.70
CA THR A 664 -4.56 -6.87 -2.41
C THR A 664 -3.36 -7.55 -1.76
N PRO A 665 -3.07 -7.26 -0.47
CA PRO A 665 -1.97 -7.91 0.22
C PRO A 665 -2.14 -9.43 0.32
N ASP A 666 -1.14 -10.18 -0.13
CA ASP A 666 -1.07 -11.65 -0.07
C ASP A 666 0.35 -12.09 0.31
N TYR A 667 0.66 -12.05 1.59
CA TYR A 667 2.02 -12.31 2.07
C TYR A 667 2.46 -13.75 1.85
N ALA A 668 1.61 -14.72 2.14
CA ALA A 668 1.93 -16.14 2.00
C ALA A 668 2.03 -16.58 0.53
N GLY A 669 1.09 -16.14 -0.31
CA GLY A 669 1.11 -16.43 -1.73
C GLY A 669 2.31 -15.79 -2.44
N GLU A 670 2.73 -14.58 -1.99
CA GLU A 670 3.91 -13.91 -2.53
C GLU A 670 5.22 -14.59 -2.15
N ILE A 671 5.37 -15.09 -0.92
CA ILE A 671 6.57 -15.87 -0.55
C ILE A 671 6.67 -17.13 -1.39
N LYS A 672 5.58 -17.89 -1.52
CA LYS A 672 5.55 -19.09 -2.37
C LYS A 672 5.87 -18.78 -3.83
N TYR A 673 5.37 -17.66 -4.36
CA TYR A 673 5.71 -17.21 -5.70
C TYR A 673 7.20 -16.86 -5.83
N LEU A 674 7.75 -16.15 -4.84
CA LEU A 674 9.16 -15.77 -4.78
C LEU A 674 10.12 -16.97 -4.74
N GLU A 675 9.79 -18.01 -4.00
CA GLU A 675 10.59 -19.25 -3.96
C GLU A 675 10.79 -19.84 -5.36
N GLY A 676 9.71 -20.01 -6.11
CA GLY A 676 9.78 -20.52 -7.47
C GLY A 676 10.53 -19.56 -8.41
N TRP A 677 10.21 -18.28 -8.32
CA TRP A 677 10.81 -17.24 -9.17
C TRP A 677 12.32 -17.13 -8.93
N LEU A 678 12.77 -17.10 -7.67
CA LEU A 678 14.19 -17.01 -7.32
C LEU A 678 14.96 -18.23 -7.79
N LYS A 679 14.41 -19.43 -7.65
CA LYS A 679 15.04 -20.66 -8.16
C LYS A 679 15.33 -20.58 -9.64
N GLU A 680 14.38 -20.17 -10.45
CA GLU A 680 14.54 -20.03 -11.89
C GLU A 680 15.49 -18.88 -12.25
N ARG A 681 15.39 -17.73 -11.55
CA ARG A 681 16.22 -16.57 -11.78
C ARG A 681 17.68 -16.85 -11.50
N LEU A 682 17.98 -17.44 -10.34
CA LEU A 682 19.35 -17.80 -9.97
C LEU A 682 19.94 -18.83 -10.94
N ALA A 683 19.19 -19.87 -11.30
CA ALA A 683 19.64 -20.84 -12.29
C ALA A 683 19.95 -20.21 -13.67
N THR A 684 19.23 -19.17 -14.05
CA THR A 684 19.48 -18.41 -15.29
C THR A 684 20.76 -17.58 -15.19
N LEU A 685 20.97 -16.92 -14.06
CA LEU A 685 22.17 -16.11 -13.84
C LEU A 685 23.41 -16.99 -13.61
N ASP A 686 23.27 -18.14 -12.92
CA ASP A 686 24.36 -19.11 -12.75
C ASP A 686 24.89 -19.57 -14.11
N ARG A 687 24.01 -19.92 -15.05
CA ARG A 687 24.41 -20.26 -16.43
C ARG A 687 25.06 -19.08 -17.18
N LYS A 688 24.56 -17.85 -16.95
CA LYS A 688 25.08 -16.64 -17.62
C LYS A 688 26.49 -16.30 -17.16
N TYR A 689 26.80 -16.49 -15.90
CA TYR A 689 28.06 -16.11 -15.27
C TYR A 689 29.00 -17.28 -14.96
N ASP A 690 28.71 -18.47 -15.49
CA ASP A 690 29.52 -19.67 -15.32
C ASP A 690 29.80 -20.02 -13.84
N PHE A 691 28.73 -19.98 -12.99
CA PHE A 691 28.79 -20.26 -11.56
C PHE A 691 28.39 -21.71 -11.23
#